data_dce8b018e2203fdb58ea00867a7d9156
#
_entry.id   dce8b018e2203fdb58ea00867a7d9156
#
_cell.length_a   1.000
_cell.length_b   1.000
_cell.length_c   1.000
_cell.angle_alpha   90.00
_cell.angle_beta   90.00
_cell.angle_gamma   90.00
#
_symmetry.space_group_name_H-M   'P 1'
#
loop_
_entity.id
_entity.type
_entity.pdbx_description
1 polymer ?
#
loop_
_entity_poly.entity_id
_entity_poly.type
_entity_poly.pdbx_seq_one_letter_code
_entity_poly.pdbx_strand_id
1 'polypeptide(L)'
;MTRRPVCLVCLFLMLCMCLADLAGVPLIRGNPLPETVQTYIKKHPDSVICGEVQRCQATEISFSVYLKQVYLICRSEKIPIENVRVFLKTEEELPAGTAVCISGKLEQVEAPRNPGEFDSRQYYACQHIYYFMKNGIIKRKSRVYSGYQQFLLDLKDRIHTVLKLSAGRDAPVFEAMLLGEKSELDQELKLRYQMAGMVHILAISGLHISILGMGLFSLLKRMGLGNAGAGLLSLCVMLQYGMLTGGSVSAMRAVCMFVLNVGARVLGRTYDLMTALALSAIFLLLDSPAYLYSSSFLLSFGAVVGLGAVSPHLIRITGAKGKAGKALISSLSVQAATLPVMLVFFGEVSVIGILLNLFVLPTVGGVLISGLCCSVLGLFSVNAGRAAAVPGRILLWLYEKVCIFAGKLPFCTWIGGLPEIWQSISYYQLLASGIILAYVMASGIQKKEENQLDVGKKVSENSDKIRGVFRKAAKRAYPAGIFLLVASIGILVLSWKSGKELRITCLDIGQGDGIVLEIPGGGAFLMDCGSSNKKNTAQYQLLPYLKSRGISHINGIMISHTDKDHISGIMELLEFMGQGLTSMEADTLILPDWEKPPEVYRTLIRLAENAGMNVFQVESGNSFRMGEAGFHILAPAKDALGEDVNEEGMVVELEYRDFRGLFTGDAGEPAEKAILNRLRDVDFLKVGHHGSRYSSCREFLDQVKAEVAVISCS
;
A
#
# COMPACT_ATOMS: atom_id res chain seq x y z
N MET A 1 0.53 28.57 -15.14
CA MET A 1 -0.61 28.48 -14.20
C MET A 1 -1.58 29.66 -14.32
N THR A 2 -1.14 30.89 -14.50
CA THR A 2 -2.01 32.08 -14.61
C THR A 2 -3.10 32.02 -15.70
N ARG A 3 -2.98 31.13 -16.70
CA ARG A 3 -4.00 30.90 -17.73
C ARG A 3 -5.02 29.77 -17.39
N ARG A 4 -4.96 29.20 -16.19
CA ARG A 4 -5.81 28.09 -15.73
C ARG A 4 -6.45 28.42 -14.38
N PRO A 5 -7.47 29.28 -14.35
CA PRO A 5 -8.06 29.75 -13.08
C PRO A 5 -8.64 28.61 -12.23
N VAL A 6 -9.21 27.57 -12.85
CA VAL A 6 -9.76 26.41 -12.14
C VAL A 6 -8.69 25.65 -11.36
N CYS A 7 -7.45 25.55 -11.89
CA CYS A 7 -6.35 24.92 -11.15
C CYS A 7 -5.99 25.74 -9.89
N LEU A 8 -6.03 27.07 -9.97
CA LEU A 8 -5.80 27.95 -8.79
C LEU A 8 -6.89 27.78 -7.75
N VAL A 9 -8.16 27.75 -8.16
CA VAL A 9 -9.29 27.47 -7.26
C VAL A 9 -9.14 26.12 -6.58
N CYS A 10 -8.75 25.08 -7.32
CA CYS A 10 -8.51 23.74 -6.76
C CYS A 10 -7.41 23.77 -5.69
N LEU A 11 -6.26 24.38 -6.00
CA LEU A 11 -5.14 24.50 -5.06
C LEU A 11 -5.53 25.31 -3.82
N PHE A 12 -6.28 26.40 -3.99
CA PHE A 12 -6.79 27.18 -2.89
C PHE A 12 -7.73 26.36 -1.98
N LEU A 13 -8.67 25.61 -2.60
CA LEU A 13 -9.57 24.73 -1.86
C LEU A 13 -8.78 23.68 -1.04
N MET A 14 -7.79 23.02 -1.66
CA MET A 14 -6.94 22.04 -0.96
C MET A 14 -6.17 22.69 0.19
N LEU A 15 -5.63 23.91 -0.02
CA LEU A 15 -4.94 24.65 1.05
C LEU A 15 -5.89 24.98 2.21
N CYS A 16 -7.11 25.47 1.92
CA CYS A 16 -8.12 25.73 2.95
C CYS A 16 -8.47 24.46 3.73
N MET A 17 -8.58 23.31 3.07
CA MET A 17 -8.83 22.02 3.73
C MET A 17 -7.66 21.61 4.63
N CYS A 18 -6.40 21.76 4.17
CA CYS A 18 -5.22 21.50 4.99
C CYS A 18 -5.18 22.41 6.23
N LEU A 19 -5.49 23.70 6.07
CA LEU A 19 -5.54 24.64 7.20
C LEU A 19 -6.68 24.32 8.18
N ALA A 20 -7.83 23.89 7.67
CA ALA A 20 -8.95 23.45 8.50
C ALA A 20 -8.59 22.17 9.29
N ASP A 21 -7.88 21.22 8.68
CA ASP A 21 -7.38 20.02 9.36
C ASP A 21 -6.40 20.38 10.48
N LEU A 22 -5.46 21.29 10.21
CA LEU A 22 -4.53 21.82 11.24
C LEU A 22 -5.26 22.54 12.36
N ALA A 23 -6.41 23.17 12.09
CA ALA A 23 -7.28 23.79 13.08
C ALA A 23 -8.17 22.78 13.83
N GLY A 24 -8.03 21.48 13.56
CA GLY A 24 -8.75 20.40 14.24
C GLY A 24 -10.19 20.19 13.79
N VAL A 25 -10.54 20.55 12.55
CA VAL A 25 -11.88 20.31 12.00
C VAL A 25 -12.11 18.80 11.80
N PRO A 26 -13.06 18.17 12.51
CA PRO A 26 -13.21 16.71 12.54
C PRO A 26 -13.70 16.11 11.22
N LEU A 27 -14.29 16.90 10.32
CA LEU A 27 -14.82 16.45 9.03
C LEU A 27 -13.75 15.91 8.06
N ILE A 28 -12.47 16.21 8.28
CA ILE A 28 -11.39 15.85 7.37
C ILE A 28 -10.76 14.51 7.77
N ARG A 29 -10.38 14.36 9.04
CA ARG A 29 -9.77 13.12 9.57
C ARG A 29 -10.52 12.50 10.73
N GLY A 30 -11.42 13.27 11.35
CA GLY A 30 -12.17 12.85 12.52
C GLY A 30 -13.45 12.09 12.19
N ASN A 31 -14.15 11.72 13.25
CA ASN A 31 -15.50 11.21 13.19
C ASN A 31 -16.47 12.42 13.25
N PRO A 32 -17.34 12.63 12.24
CA PRO A 32 -18.24 13.79 12.20
C PRO A 32 -19.38 13.72 13.20
N LEU A 33 -19.58 12.57 13.87
CA LEU A 33 -20.65 12.44 14.86
C LEU A 33 -20.35 13.28 16.12
N PRO A 34 -21.38 13.86 16.75
CA PRO A 34 -21.24 14.55 18.03
C PRO A 34 -20.61 13.67 19.11
N GLU A 35 -19.79 14.23 19.99
CA GLU A 35 -19.12 13.48 21.07
C GLU A 35 -20.10 12.74 21.97
N THR A 36 -21.30 13.31 22.20
CA THR A 36 -22.37 12.66 22.96
C THR A 36 -22.79 11.33 22.35
N VAL A 37 -22.90 11.26 21.02
CA VAL A 37 -23.24 10.05 20.28
C VAL A 37 -22.09 9.06 20.31
N GLN A 38 -20.85 9.52 20.11
CA GLN A 38 -19.66 8.66 20.21
C GLN A 38 -19.53 8.04 21.60
N THR A 39 -19.75 8.84 22.66
CA THR A 39 -19.72 8.37 24.04
C THR A 39 -20.88 7.40 24.34
N TYR A 40 -22.05 7.63 23.76
CA TYR A 40 -23.17 6.70 23.89
C TYR A 40 -22.84 5.35 23.28
N ILE A 41 -22.31 5.31 22.06
CA ILE A 41 -21.89 4.07 21.39
C ILE A 41 -20.84 3.30 22.20
N LYS A 42 -19.84 4.00 22.76
CA LYS A 42 -18.82 3.37 23.65
C LYS A 42 -19.43 2.73 24.89
N LYS A 43 -20.45 3.34 25.48
CA LYS A 43 -21.12 2.81 26.69
C LYS A 43 -22.12 1.70 26.37
N HIS A 44 -22.69 1.68 25.17
CA HIS A 44 -23.71 0.74 24.73
C HIS A 44 -23.29 0.12 23.39
N PRO A 45 -22.26 -0.74 23.40
CA PRO A 45 -21.75 -1.34 22.15
C PRO A 45 -22.80 -2.22 21.46
N ASP A 46 -23.62 -2.95 22.22
CA ASP A 46 -24.73 -3.74 21.67
C ASP A 46 -25.87 -2.82 21.24
N SER A 47 -25.93 -2.51 19.98
CA SER A 47 -26.80 -1.52 19.38
C SER A 47 -27.64 -2.11 18.25
N VAL A 48 -28.74 -1.44 17.95
CA VAL A 48 -29.57 -1.75 16.78
C VAL A 48 -29.42 -0.64 15.78
N ILE A 49 -29.07 -1.01 14.55
CA ILE A 49 -28.99 -0.08 13.40
C ILE A 49 -29.99 -0.49 12.33
N CYS A 50 -30.52 0.49 11.61
CA CYS A 50 -31.34 0.28 10.45
C CYS A 50 -30.79 1.08 9.27
N GLY A 51 -30.69 0.46 8.10
CA GLY A 51 -30.13 1.07 6.89
C GLY A 51 -30.53 0.32 5.65
N GLU A 52 -30.07 0.78 4.50
CA GLU A 52 -30.31 0.17 3.19
C GLU A 52 -29.08 -0.59 2.73
N VAL A 53 -29.26 -1.82 2.27
CA VAL A 53 -28.18 -2.67 1.74
C VAL A 53 -27.63 -2.05 0.45
N GLN A 54 -26.34 -1.76 0.44
CA GLN A 54 -25.63 -1.32 -0.75
C GLN A 54 -25.07 -2.50 -1.53
N ARG A 55 -24.37 -3.41 -0.82
CA ARG A 55 -23.77 -4.63 -1.37
C ARG A 55 -23.47 -5.62 -0.26
N CYS A 56 -23.40 -6.89 -0.62
CA CYS A 56 -22.84 -7.96 0.19
C CYS A 56 -21.45 -8.31 -0.32
N GLN A 57 -20.56 -8.75 0.57
CA GLN A 57 -19.23 -9.22 0.22
C GLN A 57 -18.86 -10.42 1.09
N ALA A 58 -18.66 -11.56 0.45
CA ALA A 58 -18.10 -12.74 1.08
C ALA A 58 -16.58 -12.68 0.98
N THR A 59 -15.90 -13.08 2.05
CA THR A 59 -14.44 -13.34 2.09
C THR A 59 -14.25 -14.70 2.73
N GLU A 60 -13.08 -15.31 2.58
CA GLU A 60 -12.78 -16.63 3.18
C GLU A 60 -13.02 -16.69 4.70
N ILE A 61 -13.03 -15.55 5.38
CA ILE A 61 -13.07 -15.46 6.85
C ILE A 61 -14.42 -14.91 7.33
N SER A 62 -15.12 -14.11 6.53
CA SER A 62 -16.31 -13.39 6.99
C SER A 62 -17.26 -13.01 5.86
N PHE A 63 -18.56 -12.95 6.18
CA PHE A 63 -19.58 -12.38 5.33
C PHE A 63 -19.95 -10.98 5.81
N SER A 64 -19.80 -9.98 4.98
CA SER A 64 -20.04 -8.59 5.35
C SER A 64 -21.07 -7.91 4.44
N VAL A 65 -21.90 -7.04 5.04
CA VAL A 65 -22.90 -6.23 4.35
C VAL A 65 -22.53 -4.76 4.52
N TYR A 66 -22.49 -4.03 3.43
CA TYR A 66 -22.31 -2.59 3.42
C TYR A 66 -23.69 -1.93 3.43
N LEU A 67 -23.96 -1.14 4.45
CA LEU A 67 -25.19 -0.39 4.61
C LEU A 67 -24.95 1.09 4.35
N LYS A 68 -25.85 1.72 3.62
CA LYS A 68 -25.90 3.17 3.40
C LYS A 68 -27.07 3.81 4.15
N GLN A 69 -26.99 5.12 4.43
CA GLN A 69 -28.03 5.89 5.12
C GLN A 69 -28.46 5.21 6.42
N VAL A 70 -27.48 4.92 7.27
CA VAL A 70 -27.71 4.14 8.49
C VAL A 70 -28.14 5.03 9.64
N TYR A 71 -29.14 4.56 10.37
CA TYR A 71 -29.63 5.19 11.60
C TYR A 71 -29.39 4.25 12.78
N LEU A 72 -28.78 4.78 13.82
CA LEU A 72 -28.71 4.14 15.14
C LEU A 72 -30.04 4.35 15.87
N ILE A 73 -30.61 3.27 16.41
CA ILE A 73 -31.82 3.32 17.22
C ILE A 73 -31.42 3.48 18.68
N CYS A 74 -31.67 4.67 19.24
CA CYS A 74 -31.39 5.01 20.61
C CYS A 74 -32.66 5.43 21.32
N ARG A 75 -33.18 4.66 22.27
CA ARG A 75 -34.36 4.99 23.08
C ARG A 75 -35.54 5.58 22.27
N SER A 76 -35.83 5.05 21.09
CA SER A 76 -36.85 5.49 20.12
C SER A 76 -36.44 6.68 19.23
N GLU A 77 -35.30 7.28 19.40
CA GLU A 77 -34.75 8.27 18.50
C GLU A 77 -33.92 7.59 17.40
N LYS A 78 -33.95 8.16 16.18
CA LYS A 78 -33.14 7.74 15.04
C LYS A 78 -31.99 8.72 14.85
N ILE A 79 -30.79 8.30 15.14
CA ILE A 79 -29.57 9.12 14.97
C ILE A 79 -28.87 8.69 13.69
N PRO A 80 -28.67 9.57 12.70
CA PRO A 80 -27.93 9.24 11.49
C PRO A 80 -26.44 8.99 11.84
N ILE A 81 -25.88 7.89 11.37
CA ILE A 81 -24.48 7.49 11.61
C ILE A 81 -23.70 7.23 10.31
N GLU A 82 -24.17 7.78 9.20
CA GLU A 82 -23.59 7.60 7.86
C GLU A 82 -23.65 6.13 7.39
N ASN A 83 -22.59 5.63 6.77
CA ASN A 83 -22.52 4.25 6.29
C ASN A 83 -21.88 3.33 7.33
N VAL A 84 -22.28 2.06 7.34
CA VAL A 84 -21.73 1.05 8.27
C VAL A 84 -21.42 -0.23 7.52
N ARG A 85 -20.28 -0.84 7.82
CA ARG A 85 -19.96 -2.20 7.40
C ARG A 85 -20.32 -3.16 8.53
N VAL A 86 -21.19 -4.12 8.23
CA VAL A 86 -21.69 -5.10 9.19
C VAL A 86 -21.10 -6.47 8.88
N PHE A 87 -20.48 -7.12 9.86
CA PHE A 87 -20.04 -8.50 9.79
C PHE A 87 -21.13 -9.38 10.39
N LEU A 88 -21.80 -10.16 9.53
CA LEU A 88 -22.91 -11.03 9.94
C LEU A 88 -22.39 -12.33 10.55
N LYS A 89 -23.15 -12.88 11.51
CA LYS A 89 -22.89 -14.21 12.08
C LYS A 89 -23.26 -15.36 11.12
N THR A 90 -24.22 -15.12 10.25
CA THR A 90 -24.73 -16.09 9.28
C THR A 90 -24.57 -15.52 7.88
N GLU A 91 -24.21 -16.38 6.93
CA GLU A 91 -24.16 -16.01 5.51
C GLU A 91 -25.58 -15.90 4.97
N GLU A 92 -26.08 -14.69 4.88
CA GLU A 92 -27.38 -14.39 4.30
C GLU A 92 -27.22 -13.31 3.23
N GLU A 93 -27.42 -13.68 1.98
CA GLU A 93 -27.44 -12.73 0.88
C GLU A 93 -28.70 -11.84 0.94
N LEU A 94 -28.46 -10.55 0.90
CA LEU A 94 -29.49 -9.52 0.93
C LEU A 94 -29.49 -8.75 -0.39
N PRO A 95 -30.63 -8.66 -1.09
CA PRO A 95 -30.74 -7.86 -2.31
C PRO A 95 -30.39 -6.39 -2.06
N ALA A 96 -29.72 -5.76 -3.03
CA ALA A 96 -29.39 -4.35 -2.95
C ALA A 96 -30.63 -3.45 -2.87
N GLY A 97 -30.58 -2.45 -2.02
CA GLY A 97 -31.72 -1.56 -1.75
C GLY A 97 -32.71 -2.10 -0.71
N THR A 98 -32.46 -3.29 -0.15
CA THR A 98 -33.29 -3.82 0.94
C THR A 98 -33.05 -3.02 2.22
N ALA A 99 -34.11 -2.50 2.82
CA ALA A 99 -34.02 -1.90 4.15
C ALA A 99 -33.94 -3.01 5.20
N VAL A 100 -32.93 -2.93 6.07
CA VAL A 100 -32.66 -3.94 7.11
C VAL A 100 -32.44 -3.28 8.46
N CYS A 101 -32.87 -3.97 9.53
CA CYS A 101 -32.50 -3.62 10.90
C CYS A 101 -31.65 -4.78 11.48
N ILE A 102 -30.45 -4.45 11.94
CA ILE A 102 -29.46 -5.42 12.41
C ILE A 102 -29.06 -5.05 13.84
N SER A 103 -28.94 -6.03 14.71
CA SER A 103 -28.37 -5.85 16.05
C SER A 103 -26.99 -6.48 16.10
N GLY A 104 -26.07 -5.83 16.79
CA GLY A 104 -24.72 -6.33 16.96
C GLY A 104 -23.84 -5.35 17.72
N LYS A 105 -22.57 -5.67 17.88
CA LYS A 105 -21.60 -4.82 18.55
C LYS A 105 -21.07 -3.75 17.59
N LEU A 106 -21.39 -2.50 17.87
CA LEU A 106 -20.95 -1.35 17.08
C LEU A 106 -19.62 -0.82 17.65
N GLU A 107 -18.57 -0.87 16.83
CA GLU A 107 -17.22 -0.42 17.21
C GLU A 107 -16.72 0.63 16.22
N GLN A 108 -16.00 1.62 16.74
CA GLN A 108 -15.37 2.63 15.91
C GLN A 108 -14.22 1.99 15.11
N VAL A 109 -14.06 2.37 13.84
CA VAL A 109 -12.92 1.94 13.04
C VAL A 109 -11.64 2.49 13.66
N GLU A 110 -10.73 1.59 14.02
CA GLU A 110 -9.49 1.93 14.72
C GLU A 110 -8.46 2.55 13.76
N ALA A 111 -7.61 3.41 14.32
CA ALA A 111 -6.39 3.88 13.68
C ALA A 111 -5.32 2.76 13.69
N PRO A 112 -4.30 2.86 12.83
CA PRO A 112 -3.15 1.95 12.90
C PRO A 112 -2.49 2.06 14.27
N ARG A 113 -2.05 0.93 14.82
CA ARG A 113 -1.40 0.87 16.13
C ARG A 113 0.12 0.87 16.02
N ASN A 114 0.65 0.35 14.90
CA ASN A 114 2.08 0.41 14.62
C ASN A 114 2.38 1.42 13.49
N PRO A 115 3.54 2.08 13.52
CA PRO A 115 3.99 2.93 12.41
C PRO A 115 4.05 2.14 11.10
N GLY A 116 3.58 2.75 10.02
CA GLY A 116 3.59 2.14 8.68
C GLY A 116 2.43 1.19 8.39
N GLU A 117 1.63 0.80 9.37
CA GLU A 117 0.43 0.01 9.13
C GLU A 117 -0.60 0.75 8.26
N PHE A 118 -1.45 -0.01 7.60
CA PHE A 118 -2.54 0.52 6.81
C PHE A 118 -3.57 1.25 7.68
N ASP A 119 -3.80 2.53 7.42
CA ASP A 119 -4.81 3.32 8.15
C ASP A 119 -6.23 2.97 7.66
N SER A 120 -6.83 1.99 8.34
CA SER A 120 -8.21 1.57 8.09
C SER A 120 -9.21 2.70 8.36
N ARG A 121 -8.98 3.50 9.41
CA ARG A 121 -9.85 4.62 9.76
C ARG A 121 -9.92 5.63 8.62
N GLN A 122 -8.78 6.04 8.08
CA GLN A 122 -8.71 6.98 6.96
C GLN A 122 -9.31 6.38 5.66
N TYR A 123 -9.03 5.11 5.39
CA TYR A 123 -9.57 4.42 4.22
C TYR A 123 -11.09 4.34 4.23
N TYR A 124 -11.69 3.98 5.37
CA TYR A 124 -13.14 3.86 5.50
C TYR A 124 -13.84 5.21 5.67
N ALA A 125 -13.17 6.22 6.27
CA ALA A 125 -13.68 7.59 6.31
C ALA A 125 -13.93 8.16 4.91
N CYS A 126 -13.08 7.84 3.92
CA CYS A 126 -13.31 8.20 2.51
C CYS A 126 -14.61 7.60 1.93
N GLN A 127 -15.15 6.56 2.53
CA GLN A 127 -16.40 5.91 2.16
C GLN A 127 -17.57 6.29 3.11
N HIS A 128 -17.37 7.28 3.97
CA HIS A 128 -18.29 7.68 5.03
C HIS A 128 -18.63 6.55 6.00
N ILE A 129 -17.68 5.62 6.24
CA ILE A 129 -17.81 4.52 7.20
C ILE A 129 -16.90 4.82 8.39
N TYR A 130 -17.49 5.12 9.54
CA TYR A 130 -16.78 5.43 10.78
C TYR A 130 -16.91 4.33 11.83
N TYR A 131 -17.86 3.39 11.62
CA TYR A 131 -18.15 2.28 12.52
C TYR A 131 -18.27 0.98 11.77
N PHE A 132 -17.81 -0.09 12.41
CA PHE A 132 -18.10 -1.47 12.05
C PHE A 132 -19.10 -2.06 13.03
N MET A 133 -19.98 -2.90 12.54
CA MET A 133 -20.80 -3.73 13.41
C MET A 133 -20.33 -5.18 13.34
N LYS A 134 -19.86 -5.71 14.47
CA LYS A 134 -19.46 -7.10 14.61
C LYS A 134 -20.61 -7.95 15.11
N ASN A 135 -20.60 -9.24 14.79
CA ASN A 135 -21.60 -10.22 15.23
C ASN A 135 -23.04 -9.81 14.88
N GLY A 136 -23.23 -9.22 13.68
CA GLY A 136 -24.55 -8.75 13.23
C GLY A 136 -25.58 -9.86 13.12
N ILE A 137 -26.79 -9.63 13.67
CA ILE A 137 -27.95 -10.50 13.59
C ILE A 137 -29.08 -9.69 12.96
N ILE A 138 -29.63 -10.18 11.84
CA ILE A 138 -30.74 -9.52 11.13
C ILE A 138 -32.02 -9.70 11.96
N LYS A 139 -32.59 -8.59 12.42
CA LYS A 139 -33.85 -8.57 13.20
C LYS A 139 -35.07 -8.41 12.30
N ARG A 140 -34.96 -7.56 11.28
CA ARG A 140 -36.03 -7.28 10.31
C ARG A 140 -35.40 -6.98 8.94
N LYS A 141 -36.06 -7.42 7.89
CA LYS A 141 -35.74 -7.07 6.50
C LYS A 141 -37.02 -6.73 5.73
N SER A 142 -36.91 -5.73 4.84
CA SER A 142 -37.97 -5.38 3.91
C SER A 142 -38.02 -6.40 2.78
N ARG A 143 -39.22 -6.54 2.18
CA ARG A 143 -39.40 -7.29 0.92
C ARG A 143 -39.12 -6.42 -0.31
N VAL A 144 -39.08 -5.11 -0.13
CA VAL A 144 -38.81 -4.16 -1.20
C VAL A 144 -37.31 -3.98 -1.36
N TYR A 145 -36.82 -4.05 -2.57
CA TYR A 145 -35.43 -3.86 -2.95
C TYR A 145 -35.31 -3.03 -4.24
N SER A 146 -34.13 -2.53 -4.56
CA SER A 146 -33.87 -1.76 -5.78
C SER A 146 -33.60 -2.71 -6.96
N GLY A 147 -34.61 -2.92 -7.85
CA GLY A 147 -34.46 -3.80 -9.01
C GLY A 147 -33.30 -3.38 -9.94
N TYR A 148 -33.02 -2.08 -10.06
CA TYR A 148 -31.91 -1.58 -10.86
C TYR A 148 -30.55 -1.90 -10.23
N GLN A 149 -30.37 -1.65 -8.93
CA GLN A 149 -29.10 -1.96 -8.23
C GLN A 149 -28.86 -3.47 -8.22
N GLN A 150 -29.93 -4.26 -7.98
CA GLN A 150 -29.84 -5.71 -8.02
C GLN A 150 -29.46 -6.21 -9.42
N PHE A 151 -30.03 -5.66 -10.49
CA PHE A 151 -29.65 -6.00 -11.86
C PHE A 151 -28.15 -5.77 -12.12
N LEU A 152 -27.58 -4.67 -11.60
CA LEU A 152 -26.14 -4.42 -11.76
C LEU A 152 -25.27 -5.45 -10.99
N LEU A 153 -25.71 -5.87 -9.79
CA LEU A 153 -25.03 -6.92 -9.03
C LEU A 153 -25.15 -8.27 -9.75
N ASP A 154 -26.35 -8.65 -10.19
CA ASP A 154 -26.59 -9.89 -10.95
C ASP A 154 -25.74 -9.94 -12.23
N LEU A 155 -25.61 -8.80 -12.93
CA LEU A 155 -24.73 -8.69 -14.09
C LEU A 155 -23.27 -8.89 -13.73
N LYS A 156 -22.81 -8.30 -12.61
CA LYS A 156 -21.46 -8.48 -12.08
C LYS A 156 -21.18 -9.94 -11.76
N ASP A 157 -22.12 -10.62 -11.08
CA ASP A 157 -21.97 -12.02 -10.69
C ASP A 157 -22.00 -12.98 -11.90
N ARG A 158 -22.80 -12.67 -12.93
CA ARG A 158 -22.75 -13.40 -14.20
C ARG A 158 -21.42 -13.24 -14.90
N ILE A 159 -20.87 -12.03 -14.97
CA ILE A 159 -19.54 -11.78 -15.56
C ILE A 159 -18.46 -12.51 -14.75
N HIS A 160 -18.52 -12.46 -13.41
CA HIS A 160 -17.63 -13.21 -12.52
C HIS A 160 -17.65 -14.71 -12.85
N THR A 161 -18.82 -15.33 -12.89
CA THR A 161 -19.00 -16.75 -13.23
C THR A 161 -18.43 -17.09 -14.60
N VAL A 162 -18.69 -16.25 -15.60
CA VAL A 162 -18.16 -16.42 -16.96
C VAL A 162 -16.63 -16.35 -16.98
N LEU A 163 -16.04 -15.37 -16.31
CA LEU A 163 -14.57 -15.22 -16.22
C LEU A 163 -13.96 -16.44 -15.52
N LYS A 164 -14.54 -16.91 -14.42
CA LYS A 164 -14.08 -18.08 -13.68
C LYS A 164 -14.08 -19.35 -14.54
N LEU A 165 -15.15 -19.59 -15.30
CA LEU A 165 -15.27 -20.75 -16.20
C LEU A 165 -14.39 -20.65 -17.45
N SER A 166 -14.12 -19.43 -17.93
CA SER A 166 -13.43 -19.20 -19.20
C SER A 166 -11.94 -18.93 -19.04
N ALA A 167 -11.53 -18.15 -18.04
CA ALA A 167 -10.14 -17.75 -17.82
C ALA A 167 -9.40 -18.62 -16.78
N GLY A 168 -10.13 -19.41 -15.96
CA GLY A 168 -9.54 -20.31 -14.97
C GLY A 168 -8.67 -19.57 -13.94
N ARG A 169 -7.40 -19.99 -13.78
CA ARG A 169 -6.44 -19.39 -12.83
C ARG A 169 -6.27 -17.88 -12.99
N ASP A 170 -6.43 -17.37 -14.21
CA ASP A 170 -6.22 -15.94 -14.49
C ASP A 170 -7.49 -15.09 -14.27
N ALA A 171 -8.63 -15.71 -13.93
CA ALA A 171 -9.92 -15.04 -13.73
C ALA A 171 -9.83 -13.92 -12.67
N PRO A 172 -9.22 -14.10 -11.49
CA PRO A 172 -9.15 -13.04 -10.47
C PRO A 172 -8.43 -11.78 -10.96
N VAL A 173 -7.46 -11.91 -11.87
CA VAL A 173 -6.76 -10.75 -12.45
C VAL A 173 -7.69 -10.00 -13.42
N PHE A 174 -8.41 -10.70 -14.28
CA PHE A 174 -9.42 -10.08 -15.16
C PHE A 174 -10.52 -9.40 -14.34
N GLU A 175 -10.98 -10.01 -13.25
CA GLU A 175 -11.99 -9.45 -12.35
C GLU A 175 -11.49 -8.17 -11.67
N ALA A 176 -10.26 -8.18 -11.16
CA ALA A 176 -9.64 -6.99 -10.59
C ALA A 176 -9.57 -5.84 -11.60
N MET A 177 -9.22 -6.16 -12.86
CA MET A 177 -9.06 -5.17 -13.93
C MET A 177 -10.39 -4.67 -14.51
N LEU A 178 -11.41 -5.53 -14.64
CA LEU A 178 -12.68 -5.21 -15.29
C LEU A 178 -13.78 -4.85 -14.29
N LEU A 179 -13.88 -5.54 -13.16
CA LEU A 179 -14.94 -5.37 -12.18
C LEU A 179 -14.49 -4.64 -10.90
N GLY A 180 -13.18 -4.44 -10.73
CA GLY A 180 -12.60 -3.87 -9.51
C GLY A 180 -12.62 -4.82 -8.31
N GLU A 181 -12.97 -6.10 -8.52
CA GLU A 181 -13.03 -7.11 -7.47
C GLU A 181 -11.66 -7.73 -7.24
N LYS A 182 -11.23 -7.81 -5.98
CA LYS A 182 -9.89 -8.28 -5.60
C LYS A 182 -9.93 -9.37 -4.52
N SER A 183 -11.11 -9.83 -4.15
CA SER A 183 -11.32 -10.77 -3.04
C SER A 183 -10.69 -12.14 -3.31
N GLU A 184 -10.74 -12.62 -4.55
CA GLU A 184 -10.17 -13.90 -4.96
C GLU A 184 -8.73 -13.79 -5.52
N LEU A 185 -8.12 -12.60 -5.44
CA LEU A 185 -6.77 -12.40 -5.96
C LEU A 185 -5.72 -13.05 -5.05
N ASP A 186 -4.91 -13.94 -5.61
CA ASP A 186 -3.82 -14.60 -4.92
C ASP A 186 -2.87 -13.55 -4.28
N GLN A 187 -2.59 -13.75 -3.00
CA GLN A 187 -1.75 -12.87 -2.20
C GLN A 187 -0.31 -12.84 -2.70
N GLU A 188 0.24 -13.97 -3.09
CA GLU A 188 1.58 -14.09 -3.67
C GLU A 188 1.69 -13.26 -4.96
N LEU A 189 0.71 -13.39 -5.85
CA LEU A 189 0.66 -12.62 -7.11
C LEU A 189 0.59 -11.11 -6.83
N LYS A 190 -0.20 -10.70 -5.84
CA LYS A 190 -0.32 -9.29 -5.44
C LYS A 190 1.01 -8.73 -4.93
N LEU A 191 1.73 -9.48 -4.08
CA LEU A 191 3.05 -9.10 -3.58
C LEU A 191 4.09 -9.01 -4.72
N ARG A 192 4.11 -9.98 -5.64
CA ARG A 192 4.98 -9.95 -6.83
C ARG A 192 4.73 -8.71 -7.69
N TYR A 193 3.45 -8.35 -7.93
CA TYR A 193 3.11 -7.16 -8.69
C TYR A 193 3.46 -5.87 -7.94
N GLN A 194 3.38 -5.88 -6.60
CA GLN A 194 3.79 -4.74 -5.78
C GLN A 194 5.29 -4.49 -5.87
N MET A 195 6.12 -5.52 -5.70
CA MET A 195 7.57 -5.42 -5.84
C MET A 195 7.99 -4.98 -7.25
N ALA A 196 7.32 -5.49 -8.27
CA ALA A 196 7.56 -5.09 -9.66
C ALA A 196 7.01 -3.68 -10.00
N GLY A 197 6.35 -2.98 -9.07
CA GLY A 197 5.72 -1.68 -9.33
C GLY A 197 4.52 -1.73 -10.27
N MET A 198 3.91 -2.90 -10.44
CA MET A 198 2.83 -3.17 -11.37
C MET A 198 1.44 -3.28 -10.71
N VAL A 199 1.34 -3.15 -9.37
CA VAL A 199 0.09 -3.30 -8.63
C VAL A 199 -1.05 -2.38 -9.13
N HIS A 200 -0.70 -1.25 -9.74
CA HIS A 200 -1.66 -0.30 -10.32
C HIS A 200 -2.48 -0.88 -11.47
N ILE A 201 -2.04 -1.97 -12.11
CA ILE A 201 -2.78 -2.68 -13.17
C ILE A 201 -3.99 -3.40 -12.59
N LEU A 202 -3.88 -3.90 -11.34
CA LEU A 202 -4.94 -4.58 -10.60
C LEU A 202 -6.01 -3.61 -10.07
N ALA A 203 -5.88 -2.34 -10.37
CA ALA A 203 -6.87 -1.33 -10.00
C ALA A 203 -7.46 -0.71 -11.27
N ILE A 204 -8.75 -0.40 -11.24
CA ILE A 204 -9.37 0.33 -12.34
C ILE A 204 -8.75 1.72 -12.40
N SER A 205 -8.06 1.99 -13.49
CA SER A 205 -7.30 3.21 -13.71
C SER A 205 -7.91 4.10 -14.80
N GLY A 206 -7.40 5.33 -14.91
CA GLY A 206 -7.77 6.21 -16.00
C GLY A 206 -7.49 5.66 -17.39
N LEU A 207 -6.48 4.78 -17.51
CA LEU A 207 -6.18 4.08 -18.76
C LEU A 207 -7.30 3.10 -19.14
N HIS A 208 -7.81 2.32 -18.17
CA HIS A 208 -8.94 1.40 -18.37
C HIS A 208 -10.17 2.14 -18.87
N ILE A 209 -10.58 3.20 -18.17
CA ILE A 209 -11.74 4.03 -18.55
C ILE A 209 -11.52 4.67 -19.92
N SER A 210 -10.30 5.14 -20.23
CA SER A 210 -10.00 5.73 -21.51
C SER A 210 -10.06 4.71 -22.66
N ILE A 211 -9.51 3.51 -22.48
CA ILE A 211 -9.55 2.45 -23.51
C ILE A 211 -11.00 2.02 -23.77
N LEU A 212 -11.76 1.70 -22.71
CA LEU A 212 -13.14 1.26 -22.83
C LEU A 212 -14.05 2.37 -23.37
N GLY A 213 -14.01 3.55 -22.75
CA GLY A 213 -14.90 4.65 -23.09
C GLY A 213 -14.62 5.27 -24.47
N MET A 214 -13.35 5.56 -24.77
CA MET A 214 -12.97 6.09 -26.08
C MET A 214 -13.03 5.05 -27.19
N GLY A 215 -12.78 3.77 -26.85
CA GLY A 215 -12.99 2.64 -27.74
C GLY A 215 -14.46 2.53 -28.15
N LEU A 216 -15.39 2.57 -27.18
CA LEU A 216 -16.83 2.57 -27.40
C LEU A 216 -17.26 3.79 -28.21
N PHE A 217 -16.83 5.01 -27.83
CA PHE A 217 -17.13 6.23 -28.59
C PHE A 217 -16.69 6.11 -30.04
N SER A 218 -15.47 5.59 -30.30
CA SER A 218 -14.93 5.42 -31.64
C SER A 218 -15.68 4.35 -32.45
N LEU A 219 -16.12 3.26 -31.78
CA LEU A 219 -16.94 2.21 -32.39
C LEU A 219 -18.29 2.77 -32.83
N LEU A 220 -19.00 3.48 -31.94
CA LEU A 220 -20.30 4.09 -32.25
C LEU A 220 -20.20 5.10 -33.40
N LYS A 221 -19.11 5.85 -33.44
CA LYS A 221 -18.81 6.74 -34.57
C LYS A 221 -18.65 5.97 -35.89
N ARG A 222 -17.93 4.84 -35.88
CA ARG A 222 -17.77 3.97 -37.07
C ARG A 222 -19.10 3.34 -37.52
N MET A 223 -20.01 3.10 -36.58
CA MET A 223 -21.37 2.63 -36.87
C MET A 223 -22.30 3.72 -37.42
N GLY A 224 -21.80 4.94 -37.62
CA GLY A 224 -22.54 6.05 -38.23
C GLY A 224 -23.21 7.02 -37.26
N LEU A 225 -23.05 6.85 -35.94
CA LEU A 225 -23.64 7.80 -35.00
C LEU A 225 -22.88 9.14 -35.06
N GLY A 226 -23.62 10.26 -34.99
CA GLY A 226 -23.04 11.59 -34.86
C GLY A 226 -22.29 11.78 -33.54
N ASN A 227 -21.46 12.83 -33.43
CA ASN A 227 -20.68 13.10 -32.21
C ASN A 227 -21.53 13.18 -30.95
N ALA A 228 -22.71 13.81 -31.02
CA ALA A 228 -23.61 13.93 -29.88
C ALA A 228 -24.21 12.58 -29.45
N GLY A 229 -24.72 11.77 -30.40
CA GLY A 229 -25.29 10.45 -30.10
C GLY A 229 -24.24 9.46 -29.58
N ALA A 230 -23.10 9.37 -30.26
CA ALA A 230 -22.00 8.52 -29.80
C ALA A 230 -21.47 9.00 -28.43
N GLY A 231 -21.41 10.32 -28.19
CA GLY A 231 -21.02 10.90 -26.92
C GLY A 231 -21.98 10.53 -25.80
N LEU A 232 -23.27 10.80 -25.99
CA LEU A 232 -24.30 10.53 -24.98
C LEU A 232 -24.35 9.06 -24.59
N LEU A 233 -24.36 8.15 -25.58
CA LEU A 233 -24.40 6.71 -25.31
C LEU A 233 -23.13 6.23 -24.59
N SER A 234 -21.94 6.70 -25.00
CA SER A 234 -20.69 6.36 -24.32
C SER A 234 -20.65 6.89 -22.89
N LEU A 235 -21.19 8.09 -22.64
CA LEU A 235 -21.29 8.65 -21.29
C LEU A 235 -22.22 7.82 -20.42
N CYS A 236 -23.41 7.46 -20.92
CA CYS A 236 -24.35 6.60 -20.18
C CYS A 236 -23.70 5.26 -19.79
N VAL A 237 -23.04 4.58 -20.74
CA VAL A 237 -22.37 3.31 -20.48
C VAL A 237 -21.24 3.46 -19.48
N MET A 238 -20.41 4.50 -19.58
CA MET A 238 -19.28 4.70 -18.68
C MET A 238 -19.70 5.12 -17.27
N LEU A 239 -20.79 5.84 -17.11
CA LEU A 239 -21.39 6.13 -15.80
C LEU A 239 -21.88 4.84 -15.15
N GLN A 240 -22.60 3.98 -15.90
CA GLN A 240 -23.04 2.66 -15.42
C GLN A 240 -21.85 1.77 -15.05
N TYR A 241 -20.80 1.78 -15.86
CA TYR A 241 -19.57 1.04 -15.57
C TYR A 241 -18.89 1.53 -14.29
N GLY A 242 -18.85 2.86 -14.06
CA GLY A 242 -18.34 3.43 -12.81
C GLY A 242 -19.11 2.95 -11.56
N MET A 243 -20.44 2.82 -11.68
CA MET A 243 -21.30 2.29 -10.61
C MET A 243 -21.09 0.77 -10.42
N LEU A 244 -21.03 0.01 -11.50
CA LEU A 244 -20.77 -1.45 -11.49
C LEU A 244 -19.46 -1.80 -10.78
N THR A 245 -18.42 -0.97 -10.96
CA THR A 245 -17.08 -1.18 -10.41
C THR A 245 -16.91 -0.65 -8.98
N GLY A 246 -17.99 -0.25 -8.32
CA GLY A 246 -18.02 0.19 -6.92
C GLY A 246 -17.49 1.60 -6.67
N GLY A 247 -17.34 2.43 -7.72
CA GLY A 247 -17.05 3.87 -7.57
C GLY A 247 -15.74 4.22 -6.89
N SER A 248 -14.65 3.46 -7.13
CA SER A 248 -13.35 3.80 -6.55
C SER A 248 -12.89 5.20 -6.98
N VAL A 249 -12.11 5.89 -6.13
CA VAL A 249 -11.60 7.26 -6.37
C VAL A 249 -10.95 7.39 -7.75
N SER A 250 -10.10 6.44 -8.11
CA SER A 250 -9.43 6.42 -9.42
C SER A 250 -10.41 6.24 -10.57
N ALA A 251 -11.44 5.41 -10.41
CA ALA A 251 -12.48 5.21 -11.42
C ALA A 251 -13.34 6.46 -11.57
N MET A 252 -13.81 7.05 -10.45
CA MET A 252 -14.64 8.26 -10.48
C MET A 252 -13.89 9.45 -11.09
N ARG A 253 -12.61 9.67 -10.72
CA ARG A 253 -11.78 10.67 -11.40
C ARG A 253 -11.73 10.45 -12.92
N ALA A 254 -11.50 9.21 -13.33
CA ALA A 254 -11.37 8.88 -14.74
C ALA A 254 -12.69 9.04 -15.50
N VAL A 255 -13.82 8.68 -14.90
CA VAL A 255 -15.16 8.93 -15.44
C VAL A 255 -15.42 10.43 -15.56
N CYS A 256 -15.13 11.23 -14.53
CA CYS A 256 -15.28 12.70 -14.60
C CYS A 256 -14.43 13.30 -15.74
N MET A 257 -13.17 12.90 -15.85
CA MET A 257 -12.29 13.38 -16.93
C MET A 257 -12.77 12.90 -18.32
N PHE A 258 -13.33 11.70 -18.41
CA PHE A 258 -13.94 11.18 -19.64
C PHE A 258 -15.17 11.99 -20.03
N VAL A 259 -16.07 12.31 -19.09
CA VAL A 259 -17.24 13.19 -19.29
C VAL A 259 -16.80 14.54 -19.85
N LEU A 260 -15.79 15.15 -19.24
CA LEU A 260 -15.25 16.44 -19.70
C LEU A 260 -14.60 16.36 -21.09
N ASN A 261 -13.90 15.27 -21.41
CA ASN A 261 -13.28 15.06 -22.72
C ASN A 261 -14.34 14.89 -23.83
N VAL A 262 -15.32 14.02 -23.61
CA VAL A 262 -16.41 13.78 -24.57
C VAL A 262 -17.28 15.03 -24.68
N GLY A 263 -17.62 15.68 -23.58
CA GLY A 263 -18.36 16.95 -23.57
C GLY A 263 -17.65 18.03 -24.39
N ALA A 264 -16.33 18.20 -24.22
CA ALA A 264 -15.54 19.14 -25.02
C ALA A 264 -15.62 18.82 -26.52
N ARG A 265 -15.54 17.54 -26.91
CA ARG A 265 -15.66 17.10 -28.31
C ARG A 265 -17.03 17.38 -28.89
N VAL A 266 -18.10 17.12 -28.14
CA VAL A 266 -19.49 17.36 -28.57
C VAL A 266 -19.74 18.85 -28.74
N LEU A 267 -19.22 19.68 -27.83
CA LEU A 267 -19.37 21.13 -27.84
C LEU A 267 -18.36 21.86 -28.76
N GLY A 268 -17.49 21.12 -29.46
CA GLY A 268 -16.46 21.72 -30.33
C GLY A 268 -15.42 22.54 -29.56
N ARG A 269 -15.20 22.24 -28.28
CA ARG A 269 -14.22 22.91 -27.41
C ARG A 269 -12.93 22.12 -27.27
N THR A 270 -11.84 22.82 -26.96
CA THR A 270 -10.55 22.17 -26.65
C THR A 270 -10.56 21.58 -25.25
N TYR A 271 -10.10 20.32 -25.13
CA TYR A 271 -9.93 19.65 -23.84
C TYR A 271 -8.56 20.00 -23.25
N ASP A 272 -8.52 20.55 -22.03
CA ASP A 272 -7.30 20.77 -21.26
C ASP A 272 -7.21 19.79 -20.11
N LEU A 273 -6.17 18.93 -20.13
CA LEU A 273 -5.97 17.84 -19.18
C LEU A 273 -5.90 18.34 -17.73
N MET A 274 -5.19 19.45 -17.48
CA MET A 274 -4.98 19.96 -16.11
C MET A 274 -6.24 20.63 -15.55
N THR A 275 -6.99 21.32 -16.39
CA THR A 275 -8.30 21.89 -15.99
C THR A 275 -9.32 20.78 -15.68
N ALA A 276 -9.35 19.73 -16.50
CA ALA A 276 -10.22 18.57 -16.25
C ALA A 276 -9.83 17.82 -14.96
N LEU A 277 -8.54 17.70 -14.70
CA LEU A 277 -8.03 17.13 -13.46
C LEU A 277 -8.47 17.95 -12.24
N ALA A 278 -8.31 19.29 -12.30
CA ALA A 278 -8.70 20.20 -11.23
C ALA A 278 -10.21 20.15 -10.94
N LEU A 279 -11.04 20.14 -11.99
CA LEU A 279 -12.50 19.96 -11.82
C LEU A 279 -12.86 18.63 -11.18
N SER A 280 -12.21 17.54 -11.60
CA SER A 280 -12.41 16.21 -10.99
C SER A 280 -12.00 16.19 -9.54
N ALA A 281 -10.89 16.89 -9.17
CA ALA A 281 -10.44 17.00 -7.79
C ALA A 281 -11.45 17.77 -6.92
N ILE A 282 -11.92 18.92 -7.42
CA ILE A 282 -12.94 19.73 -6.70
C ILE A 282 -14.19 18.89 -6.47
N PHE A 283 -14.68 18.19 -7.49
CA PHE A 283 -15.87 17.34 -7.35
C PHE A 283 -15.71 16.26 -6.28
N LEU A 284 -14.59 15.53 -6.28
CA LEU A 284 -14.33 14.48 -5.31
C LEU A 284 -14.10 15.04 -3.88
N LEU A 285 -13.39 16.15 -3.75
CA LEU A 285 -13.13 16.76 -2.44
C LEU A 285 -14.37 17.41 -1.82
N LEU A 286 -15.33 17.82 -2.61
CA LEU A 286 -16.64 18.27 -2.13
C LEU A 286 -17.50 17.11 -1.65
N ASP A 287 -17.38 15.94 -2.25
CA ASP A 287 -18.03 14.72 -1.80
C ASP A 287 -17.43 14.23 -0.47
N SER A 288 -16.11 14.04 -0.44
CA SER A 288 -15.39 13.63 0.77
C SER A 288 -14.05 14.33 0.91
N PRO A 289 -13.90 15.32 1.83
CA PRO A 289 -12.64 15.97 2.11
C PRO A 289 -11.52 15.00 2.54
N ALA A 290 -11.88 13.85 3.12
CA ALA A 290 -10.96 12.79 3.53
C ALA A 290 -10.13 12.22 2.36
N TYR A 291 -10.58 12.35 1.10
CA TYR A 291 -9.78 11.96 -0.06
C TYR A 291 -8.43 12.66 -0.15
N LEU A 292 -8.30 13.86 0.41
CA LEU A 292 -7.03 14.61 0.43
C LEU A 292 -5.88 13.81 1.06
N TYR A 293 -6.20 12.87 1.95
CA TYR A 293 -5.24 12.00 2.64
C TYR A 293 -5.27 10.54 2.15
N SER A 294 -5.99 10.27 1.07
CA SER A 294 -6.07 8.92 0.49
C SER A 294 -4.93 8.65 -0.49
N SER A 295 -4.23 7.51 -0.32
CA SER A 295 -3.21 7.04 -1.28
C SER A 295 -3.77 6.95 -2.70
N SER A 296 -5.01 6.47 -2.85
CA SER A 296 -5.70 6.32 -4.14
C SER A 296 -5.92 7.67 -4.85
N PHE A 297 -6.28 8.71 -4.09
CA PHE A 297 -6.41 10.07 -4.61
C PHE A 297 -5.04 10.64 -4.98
N LEU A 298 -4.11 10.69 -4.03
CA LEU A 298 -2.82 11.35 -4.21
C LEU A 298 -1.98 10.71 -5.32
N LEU A 299 -1.91 9.37 -5.40
CA LEU A 299 -1.18 8.68 -6.45
C LEU A 299 -1.84 8.85 -7.81
N SER A 300 -3.18 8.75 -7.87
CA SER A 300 -3.92 8.85 -9.12
C SER A 300 -3.84 10.26 -9.72
N PHE A 301 -3.97 11.30 -8.88
CA PHE A 301 -3.85 12.70 -9.31
C PHE A 301 -2.39 13.07 -9.56
N GLY A 302 -1.46 12.65 -8.70
CA GLY A 302 -0.03 12.86 -8.86
C GLY A 302 0.52 12.28 -10.16
N ALA A 303 0.04 11.10 -10.58
CA ALA A 303 0.42 10.51 -11.87
C ALA A 303 0.01 11.39 -13.06
N VAL A 304 -1.21 11.96 -13.04
CA VAL A 304 -1.66 12.86 -14.11
C VAL A 304 -0.90 14.20 -14.08
N VAL A 305 -0.56 14.70 -12.89
CA VAL A 305 0.32 15.89 -12.75
C VAL A 305 1.71 15.58 -13.33
N GLY A 306 2.27 14.40 -13.03
CA GLY A 306 3.53 13.94 -13.63
C GLY A 306 3.49 13.92 -15.15
N LEU A 307 2.42 13.40 -15.73
CA LEU A 307 2.24 13.34 -17.19
C LEU A 307 1.96 14.72 -17.81
N GLY A 308 1.13 15.56 -17.18
CA GLY A 308 0.64 16.80 -17.75
C GLY A 308 1.50 18.04 -17.44
N ALA A 309 2.18 18.05 -16.30
CA ALA A 309 3.00 19.18 -15.87
C ALA A 309 4.51 18.91 -15.92
N VAL A 310 4.97 17.71 -15.54
CA VAL A 310 6.40 17.39 -15.46
C VAL A 310 6.95 16.85 -16.78
N SER A 311 6.29 15.84 -17.36
CA SER A 311 6.77 15.13 -18.56
C SER A 311 7.05 16.04 -19.77
N PRO A 312 6.20 17.04 -20.14
CA PRO A 312 6.49 17.88 -21.27
C PRO A 312 7.79 18.70 -21.13
N HIS A 313 8.08 19.15 -19.90
CA HIS A 313 9.32 19.88 -19.60
C HIS A 313 10.54 18.98 -19.67
N LEU A 314 10.48 17.77 -19.08
CA LEU A 314 11.59 16.83 -19.13
C LEU A 314 11.86 16.31 -20.55
N ILE A 315 10.83 16.04 -21.36
CA ILE A 315 11.00 15.69 -22.79
C ILE A 315 11.74 16.81 -23.53
N ARG A 316 11.40 18.09 -23.25
CA ARG A 316 12.06 19.22 -23.87
C ARG A 316 13.51 19.36 -23.40
N ILE A 317 13.78 19.22 -22.11
CA ILE A 317 15.12 19.31 -21.52
C ILE A 317 16.03 18.20 -22.08
N THR A 318 15.56 16.95 -22.06
CA THR A 318 16.33 15.79 -22.53
C THR A 318 16.41 15.68 -24.04
N GLY A 319 15.46 16.32 -24.76
CA GLY A 319 15.31 16.20 -26.20
C GLY A 319 14.95 14.76 -26.63
N ALA A 320 14.27 14.00 -25.79
CA ALA A 320 13.87 12.61 -26.07
C ALA A 320 13.07 12.51 -27.37
N LYS A 321 13.57 11.69 -28.30
CA LYS A 321 12.96 11.43 -29.60
C LYS A 321 12.38 10.02 -29.64
N GLY A 322 11.40 9.81 -30.53
CA GLY A 322 10.75 8.52 -30.69
C GLY A 322 9.75 8.18 -29.56
N LYS A 323 8.96 7.13 -29.75
CA LYS A 323 7.91 6.70 -28.82
C LYS A 323 8.49 6.16 -27.52
N ALA A 324 9.51 5.30 -27.58
CA ALA A 324 10.12 4.68 -26.42
C ALA A 324 10.82 5.69 -25.51
N GLY A 325 11.60 6.63 -26.04
CA GLY A 325 12.27 7.66 -25.24
C GLY A 325 11.26 8.60 -24.54
N LYS A 326 10.18 8.98 -25.21
CA LYS A 326 9.11 9.79 -24.60
C LYS A 326 8.36 8.99 -23.52
N ALA A 327 8.09 7.71 -23.75
CA ALA A 327 7.44 6.84 -22.76
C ALA A 327 8.30 6.68 -21.50
N LEU A 328 9.62 6.46 -21.65
CA LEU A 328 10.55 6.39 -20.52
C LEU A 328 10.55 7.69 -19.70
N ILE A 329 10.68 8.84 -20.37
CA ILE A 329 10.65 10.15 -19.67
C ILE A 329 9.29 10.38 -19.00
N SER A 330 8.19 9.95 -19.61
CA SER A 330 6.87 10.05 -18.99
C SER A 330 6.76 9.16 -17.75
N SER A 331 7.27 7.92 -17.78
CA SER A 331 7.33 7.02 -16.62
C SER A 331 8.16 7.62 -15.48
N LEU A 332 9.35 8.14 -15.79
CA LEU A 332 10.20 8.85 -14.83
C LEU A 332 9.50 10.10 -14.24
N SER A 333 8.75 10.84 -15.07
CA SER A 333 8.01 12.02 -14.61
C SER A 333 6.89 11.68 -13.64
N VAL A 334 6.18 10.57 -13.90
CA VAL A 334 5.16 10.04 -12.98
C VAL A 334 5.81 9.62 -11.68
N GLN A 335 6.89 8.84 -11.74
CA GLN A 335 7.62 8.38 -10.56
C GLN A 335 8.13 9.56 -9.73
N ALA A 336 8.75 10.56 -10.34
CA ALA A 336 9.22 11.77 -9.66
C ALA A 336 8.08 12.55 -8.99
N ALA A 337 6.93 12.67 -9.64
CA ALA A 337 5.78 13.38 -9.07
C ALA A 337 5.13 12.60 -7.90
N THR A 338 5.19 11.27 -7.89
CA THR A 338 4.53 10.42 -6.90
C THR A 338 5.47 9.88 -5.82
N LEU A 339 6.79 10.10 -5.94
CA LEU A 339 7.81 9.50 -5.07
C LEU A 339 7.57 9.74 -3.58
N PRO A 340 7.39 10.99 -3.07
CA PRO A 340 7.12 11.20 -1.65
C PRO A 340 5.82 10.53 -1.18
N VAL A 341 4.79 10.53 -2.03
CA VAL A 341 3.49 9.89 -1.72
C VAL A 341 3.67 8.37 -1.62
N MET A 342 4.45 7.76 -2.52
CA MET A 342 4.76 6.32 -2.45
C MET A 342 5.46 5.97 -1.13
N LEU A 343 6.45 6.77 -0.74
CA LEU A 343 7.17 6.55 0.53
C LEU A 343 6.25 6.74 1.75
N VAL A 344 5.39 7.77 1.76
CA VAL A 344 4.45 8.02 2.88
C VAL A 344 3.50 6.85 3.10
N PHE A 345 3.04 6.18 2.04
CA PHE A 345 2.03 5.12 2.17
C PHE A 345 2.59 3.69 2.17
N PHE A 346 3.76 3.48 1.56
CA PHE A 346 4.31 2.12 1.40
C PHE A 346 5.72 1.96 1.98
N GLY A 347 6.40 3.05 2.30
CA GLY A 347 7.80 3.04 2.77
C GLY A 347 8.80 2.57 1.72
N GLU A 348 8.32 2.13 0.54
CA GLU A 348 9.12 1.54 -0.54
C GLU A 348 8.71 2.02 -1.91
N VAL A 349 9.62 1.91 -2.87
CA VAL A 349 9.40 2.29 -4.27
C VAL A 349 10.07 1.28 -5.20
N SER A 350 9.32 0.73 -6.13
CA SER A 350 9.89 -0.15 -7.17
C SER A 350 10.68 0.67 -8.20
N VAL A 351 11.98 0.44 -8.25
CA VAL A 351 12.89 1.08 -9.23
C VAL A 351 12.73 0.42 -10.59
N ILE A 352 12.65 -0.90 -10.62
CA ILE A 352 12.49 -1.69 -11.84
C ILE A 352 11.15 -1.41 -12.55
N GLY A 353 10.13 -1.00 -11.78
CA GLY A 353 8.80 -0.67 -12.30
C GLY A 353 8.82 0.40 -13.40
N ILE A 354 9.80 1.31 -13.40
CA ILE A 354 9.97 2.31 -14.45
C ILE A 354 10.21 1.66 -15.82
N LEU A 355 11.05 0.62 -15.85
CA LEU A 355 11.36 -0.13 -17.07
C LEU A 355 10.23 -1.08 -17.44
N LEU A 356 9.64 -1.76 -16.46
CA LEU A 356 8.54 -2.69 -16.70
C LEU A 356 7.31 -1.99 -17.26
N ASN A 357 7.03 -0.80 -16.82
CA ASN A 357 5.92 0.01 -17.33
C ASN A 357 6.07 0.36 -18.82
N LEU A 358 7.28 0.38 -19.34
CA LEU A 358 7.52 0.58 -20.78
C LEU A 358 6.97 -0.58 -21.63
N PHE A 359 6.94 -1.79 -21.08
CA PHE A 359 6.37 -2.99 -21.71
C PHE A 359 4.88 -3.14 -21.35
N VAL A 360 4.54 -2.98 -20.09
CA VAL A 360 3.22 -3.30 -19.54
C VAL A 360 2.15 -2.30 -20.00
N LEU A 361 2.41 -0.98 -19.94
CA LEU A 361 1.41 0.02 -20.31
C LEU A 361 0.92 -0.07 -21.76
N PRO A 362 1.77 -0.36 -22.77
CA PRO A 362 1.28 -0.59 -24.13
C PRO A 362 0.45 -1.86 -24.30
N THR A 363 0.73 -2.90 -23.53
CA THR A 363 0.13 -4.24 -23.68
C THR A 363 -1.09 -4.47 -22.81
N VAL A 364 -1.28 -3.70 -21.73
CA VAL A 364 -2.43 -3.83 -20.80
C VAL A 364 -3.77 -3.64 -21.50
N GLY A 365 -3.83 -2.81 -22.56
CA GLY A 365 -5.02 -2.65 -23.39
C GLY A 365 -5.45 -3.96 -24.06
N GLY A 366 -4.48 -4.81 -24.45
CA GLY A 366 -4.74 -6.14 -25.01
C GLY A 366 -5.37 -7.07 -23.96
N VAL A 367 -4.88 -7.05 -22.73
CA VAL A 367 -5.47 -7.81 -21.61
C VAL A 367 -6.90 -7.37 -21.35
N LEU A 368 -7.15 -6.05 -21.28
CA LEU A 368 -8.51 -5.52 -21.06
C LEU A 368 -9.49 -5.90 -22.16
N ILE A 369 -9.09 -5.76 -23.42
CA ILE A 369 -9.94 -6.09 -24.57
C ILE A 369 -10.21 -7.61 -24.58
N SER A 370 -9.20 -8.44 -24.33
CA SER A 370 -9.33 -9.89 -24.22
C SER A 370 -10.31 -10.28 -23.12
N GLY A 371 -10.18 -9.69 -21.92
CA GLY A 371 -11.09 -9.93 -20.80
C GLY A 371 -12.52 -9.44 -21.07
N LEU A 372 -12.69 -8.28 -21.71
CA LEU A 372 -14.01 -7.78 -22.13
C LEU A 372 -14.66 -8.71 -23.17
N CYS A 373 -13.91 -9.13 -24.18
CA CYS A 373 -14.40 -10.10 -25.18
C CYS A 373 -14.75 -11.45 -24.53
N CYS A 374 -13.91 -11.91 -23.59
CA CYS A 374 -14.17 -13.10 -22.79
C CYS A 374 -15.49 -12.98 -22.03
N SER A 375 -15.70 -11.85 -21.35
CA SER A 375 -16.93 -11.59 -20.60
C SER A 375 -18.17 -11.58 -21.51
N VAL A 376 -18.12 -10.85 -22.64
CA VAL A 376 -19.26 -10.71 -23.56
C VAL A 376 -19.55 -12.02 -24.30
N LEU A 377 -18.55 -12.63 -24.92
CA LEU A 377 -18.74 -13.88 -25.70
C LEU A 377 -19.05 -15.07 -24.80
N GLY A 378 -18.49 -15.08 -23.59
CA GLY A 378 -18.70 -16.13 -22.60
C GLY A 378 -20.14 -16.16 -22.05
N LEU A 379 -20.88 -15.05 -22.07
CA LEU A 379 -22.31 -15.02 -21.76
C LEU A 379 -23.14 -15.86 -22.74
N PHE A 380 -22.67 -16.03 -23.99
CA PHE A 380 -23.34 -16.82 -25.01
C PHE A 380 -22.75 -18.22 -25.11
N SER A 381 -21.45 -18.37 -24.95
CA SER A 381 -20.73 -19.67 -25.03
C SER A 381 -19.44 -19.62 -24.24
N VAL A 382 -19.31 -20.51 -23.27
CA VAL A 382 -18.08 -20.65 -22.47
C VAL A 382 -16.85 -20.95 -23.35
N ASN A 383 -17.01 -21.73 -24.42
CA ASN A 383 -15.92 -22.03 -25.35
C ASN A 383 -15.48 -20.79 -26.15
N ALA A 384 -16.43 -19.94 -26.56
CA ALA A 384 -16.11 -18.66 -27.19
C ALA A 384 -15.42 -17.71 -26.19
N GLY A 385 -15.87 -17.69 -24.93
CA GLY A 385 -15.19 -16.97 -23.84
C GLY A 385 -13.76 -17.45 -23.62
N ARG A 386 -13.53 -18.77 -23.58
CA ARG A 386 -12.19 -19.38 -23.45
C ARG A 386 -11.27 -18.95 -24.59
N ALA A 387 -11.72 -19.01 -25.83
CA ALA A 387 -10.95 -18.58 -26.99
C ALA A 387 -10.56 -17.09 -26.91
N ALA A 388 -11.53 -16.23 -26.49
CA ALA A 388 -11.30 -14.81 -26.33
C ALA A 388 -10.36 -14.46 -25.16
N ALA A 389 -10.27 -15.29 -24.12
CA ALA A 389 -9.38 -15.11 -22.99
C ALA A 389 -7.90 -15.41 -23.33
N VAL A 390 -7.61 -16.25 -24.33
CA VAL A 390 -6.25 -16.74 -24.65
C VAL A 390 -5.22 -15.61 -24.81
N PRO A 391 -5.46 -14.54 -25.61
CA PRO A 391 -4.47 -13.49 -25.78
C PRO A 391 -4.12 -12.77 -24.45
N GLY A 392 -5.14 -12.50 -23.63
CA GLY A 392 -4.96 -11.88 -22.35
C GLY A 392 -4.20 -12.76 -21.35
N ARG A 393 -4.52 -14.06 -21.32
CA ARG A 393 -3.83 -15.05 -20.49
C ARG A 393 -2.35 -15.19 -20.84
N ILE A 394 -2.00 -15.16 -22.13
CA ILE A 394 -0.60 -15.15 -22.57
C ILE A 394 0.14 -13.92 -22.04
N LEU A 395 -0.49 -12.74 -22.12
CA LEU A 395 0.10 -11.50 -21.60
C LEU A 395 0.25 -11.55 -20.08
N LEU A 396 -0.76 -12.05 -19.35
CA LEU A 396 -0.71 -12.20 -17.90
C LEU A 396 0.38 -13.18 -17.46
N TRP A 397 0.50 -14.31 -18.15
CA TRP A 397 1.60 -15.26 -17.94
C TRP A 397 2.97 -14.58 -18.14
N LEU A 398 3.10 -13.78 -19.19
CA LEU A 398 4.34 -13.05 -19.46
C LEU A 398 4.63 -12.02 -18.35
N TYR A 399 3.59 -11.31 -17.85
CA TYR A 399 3.75 -10.40 -16.72
C TYR A 399 4.22 -11.13 -15.46
N GLU A 400 3.64 -12.30 -15.16
CA GLU A 400 4.05 -13.12 -14.01
C GLU A 400 5.54 -13.51 -14.12
N LYS A 401 5.99 -13.99 -15.30
CA LYS A 401 7.39 -14.35 -15.53
C LYS A 401 8.34 -13.16 -15.40
N VAL A 402 7.94 -12.01 -15.91
CA VAL A 402 8.73 -10.77 -15.79
C VAL A 402 8.80 -10.31 -14.33
N CYS A 403 7.72 -10.42 -13.55
CA CYS A 403 7.73 -10.11 -12.13
C CYS A 403 8.63 -11.04 -11.33
N ILE A 404 8.58 -12.37 -11.59
CA ILE A 404 9.46 -13.35 -10.95
C ILE A 404 10.94 -13.05 -11.26
N PHE A 405 11.24 -12.70 -12.52
CA PHE A 405 12.60 -12.32 -12.89
C PHE A 405 13.03 -11.02 -12.20
N ALA A 406 12.16 -10.02 -12.19
CA ALA A 406 12.42 -8.73 -11.55
C ALA A 406 12.68 -8.87 -10.04
N GLY A 407 11.92 -9.73 -9.35
CA GLY A 407 12.10 -9.98 -7.91
C GLY A 407 13.44 -10.62 -7.52
N LYS A 408 14.14 -11.23 -8.50
CA LYS A 408 15.49 -11.80 -8.30
C LYS A 408 16.62 -10.79 -8.54
N LEU A 409 16.29 -9.60 -9.05
CA LEU A 409 17.30 -8.57 -9.30
C LEU A 409 17.60 -7.79 -8.02
N PRO A 410 18.89 -7.57 -7.70
CA PRO A 410 19.27 -6.68 -6.61
C PRO A 410 18.75 -5.26 -6.91
N PHE A 411 18.38 -4.52 -5.89
CA PHE A 411 17.88 -3.14 -5.99
C PHE A 411 16.57 -2.97 -6.81
N CYS A 412 15.79 -4.04 -6.97
CA CYS A 412 14.49 -3.94 -7.67
C CYS A 412 13.53 -2.98 -6.96
N THR A 413 13.64 -2.90 -5.65
CA THR A 413 12.84 -2.04 -4.77
C THR A 413 13.76 -1.25 -3.85
N TRP A 414 13.47 0.03 -3.67
CA TRP A 414 14.16 0.90 -2.71
C TRP A 414 13.25 1.15 -1.50
N ILE A 415 13.71 0.78 -0.31
CA ILE A 415 13.04 1.04 0.97
C ILE A 415 13.61 2.34 1.53
N GLY A 416 12.86 3.43 1.36
CA GLY A 416 13.29 4.77 1.75
C GLY A 416 12.76 5.23 3.11
N GLY A 417 11.86 4.46 3.71
CA GLY A 417 11.17 4.85 4.94
C GLY A 417 10.11 5.92 4.73
N LEU A 418 9.35 6.19 5.78
CA LEU A 418 8.37 7.29 5.78
C LEU A 418 9.11 8.64 5.89
N PRO A 419 8.99 9.52 4.89
CA PRO A 419 9.58 10.86 4.99
C PRO A 419 8.76 11.74 5.93
N GLU A 420 9.44 12.62 6.63
CA GLU A 420 8.79 13.71 7.37
C GLU A 420 8.18 14.75 6.41
N ILE A 421 7.23 15.53 6.91
CA ILE A 421 6.51 16.53 6.09
C ILE A 421 7.49 17.52 5.45
N TRP A 422 8.48 18.01 6.21
CA TRP A 422 9.49 18.95 5.71
C TRP A 422 10.35 18.35 4.58
N GLN A 423 10.67 17.04 4.65
CA GLN A 423 11.43 16.34 3.62
C GLN A 423 10.62 16.27 2.32
N SER A 424 9.34 15.93 2.42
CA SER A 424 8.43 15.89 1.27
C SER A 424 8.26 17.28 0.62
N ILE A 425 8.10 18.34 1.42
CA ILE A 425 8.02 19.72 0.94
C ILE A 425 9.32 20.11 0.25
N SER A 426 10.48 19.86 0.89
CA SER A 426 11.81 20.18 0.34
C SER A 426 12.05 19.45 -0.98
N TYR A 427 11.64 18.17 -1.08
CA TYR A 427 11.73 17.42 -2.33
C TYR A 427 10.95 18.07 -3.46
N TYR A 428 9.69 18.46 -3.23
CA TYR A 428 8.88 19.11 -4.29
C TYR A 428 9.41 20.49 -4.66
N GLN A 429 9.97 21.24 -3.70
CA GLN A 429 10.63 22.51 -3.98
C GLN A 429 11.89 22.30 -4.85
N LEU A 430 12.71 21.31 -4.52
CA LEU A 430 13.90 20.95 -5.31
C LEU A 430 13.50 20.48 -6.71
N LEU A 431 12.50 19.59 -6.83
CA LEU A 431 12.01 19.11 -8.11
C LEU A 431 11.52 20.25 -9.00
N ALA A 432 10.70 21.14 -8.45
CA ALA A 432 10.20 22.31 -9.19
C ALA A 432 11.33 23.25 -9.62
N SER A 433 12.26 23.57 -8.70
CA SER A 433 13.42 24.42 -8.97
C SER A 433 14.35 23.81 -10.03
N GLY A 434 14.61 22.50 -9.94
CA GLY A 434 15.40 21.74 -10.91
C GLY A 434 14.77 21.76 -12.31
N ILE A 435 13.46 21.59 -12.41
CA ILE A 435 12.74 21.67 -13.69
C ILE A 435 12.82 23.09 -14.27
N ILE A 436 12.59 24.12 -13.44
CA ILE A 436 12.62 25.52 -13.87
C ILE A 436 14.02 25.88 -14.36
N LEU A 437 15.06 25.59 -13.57
CA LEU A 437 16.45 25.88 -13.89
C LEU A 437 16.88 25.18 -15.20
N ALA A 438 16.66 23.88 -15.28
CA ALA A 438 16.98 23.12 -16.49
C ALA A 438 16.21 23.59 -17.73
N TYR A 439 14.92 23.98 -17.57
CA TYR A 439 14.10 24.51 -18.63
C TYR A 439 14.61 25.88 -19.14
N VAL A 440 14.97 26.81 -18.24
CA VAL A 440 15.52 28.12 -18.59
C VAL A 440 16.83 27.95 -19.34
N MET A 441 17.71 27.07 -18.87
CA MET A 441 18.99 26.77 -19.52
C MET A 441 18.80 26.16 -20.92
N ALA A 442 17.92 25.16 -21.05
CA ALA A 442 17.60 24.54 -22.34
C ALA A 442 17.01 25.56 -23.33
N SER A 443 16.14 26.45 -22.84
CA SER A 443 15.53 27.50 -23.67
C SER A 443 16.56 28.58 -24.10
N GLY A 444 17.49 28.94 -23.22
CA GLY A 444 18.58 29.86 -23.52
C GLY A 444 19.54 29.33 -24.59
N ILE A 445 19.84 28.01 -24.52
CA ILE A 445 20.66 27.30 -25.52
C ILE A 445 19.96 27.30 -26.89
N GLN A 446 18.65 27.02 -26.94
CA GLN A 446 17.86 26.96 -28.15
C GLN A 446 17.80 28.34 -28.83
N LYS A 447 17.59 29.42 -28.07
CA LYS A 447 17.53 30.80 -28.58
C LYS A 447 18.87 31.26 -29.16
N LYS A 448 20.01 30.82 -28.55
CA LYS A 448 21.35 31.07 -29.12
C LYS A 448 21.58 30.32 -30.44
N GLU A 449 21.02 29.13 -30.62
CA GLU A 449 21.12 28.38 -31.87
C GLU A 449 20.28 29.02 -33.00
N GLU A 450 19.08 29.49 -32.69
CA GLU A 450 18.23 30.21 -33.65
C GLU A 450 18.90 31.51 -34.12
N ASN A 451 19.46 32.31 -33.21
CA ASN A 451 20.17 33.55 -33.55
C ASN A 451 21.49 33.31 -34.32
N GLN A 452 22.14 32.14 -34.19
CA GLN A 452 23.34 31.78 -34.94
C GLN A 452 23.02 31.25 -36.36
N LEU A 453 21.81 30.73 -36.58
CA LEU A 453 21.33 30.30 -37.90
C LEU A 453 20.92 31.49 -38.79
N ASP A 454 20.42 32.59 -38.20
CA ASP A 454 20.06 33.82 -38.90
C ASP A 454 21.28 34.63 -39.36
N VAL A 455 22.45 34.44 -38.70
CA VAL A 455 23.71 35.04 -39.13
C VAL A 455 24.45 34.05 -40.04
N GLY A 456 24.08 34.04 -41.33
CA GLY A 456 24.53 33.12 -42.36
C GLY A 456 26.03 32.82 -42.34
N LYS A 457 26.39 31.55 -42.15
CA LYS A 457 27.63 30.92 -42.60
C LYS A 457 27.32 29.56 -43.21
N LYS A 458 27.40 29.47 -44.54
CA LYS A 458 27.65 28.25 -45.28
C LYS A 458 28.97 27.67 -44.78
N VAL A 459 28.97 26.50 -44.14
CA VAL A 459 30.17 25.77 -43.70
C VAL A 459 30.11 24.37 -44.25
N SER A 460 31.23 23.95 -44.72
CA SER A 460 31.71 22.76 -45.42
C SER A 460 31.27 21.39 -44.84
N GLU A 461 31.20 20.42 -45.73
CA GLU A 461 30.42 19.20 -45.65
C GLU A 461 31.10 17.97 -45.01
N ASN A 462 30.73 17.42 -44.01
CA ASN A 462 30.88 16.08 -43.41
C ASN A 462 31.59 15.94 -42.06
N SER A 463 32.76 16.51 -41.83
CA SER A 463 33.40 16.46 -40.51
C SER A 463 32.67 17.34 -39.49
N ASP A 464 32.02 18.39 -39.97
CA ASP A 464 31.27 19.32 -39.12
C ASP A 464 29.86 18.79 -38.75
N LYS A 465 29.28 17.87 -39.51
CA LYS A 465 28.01 17.21 -39.14
C LYS A 465 28.15 16.36 -37.87
N ILE A 466 29.22 15.58 -37.77
CA ILE A 466 29.50 14.72 -36.61
C ILE A 466 29.82 15.59 -35.38
N ARG A 467 30.73 16.58 -35.53
CA ARG A 467 31.02 17.56 -34.46
C ARG A 467 29.78 18.36 -34.05
N GLY A 468 28.89 18.71 -34.99
CA GLY A 468 27.64 19.40 -34.73
C GLY A 468 26.65 18.55 -33.92
N VAL A 469 26.57 17.25 -34.19
CA VAL A 469 25.76 16.30 -33.43
C VAL A 469 26.28 16.15 -32.00
N PHE A 470 27.59 15.95 -31.83
CA PHE A 470 28.20 15.86 -30.49
C PHE A 470 28.06 17.15 -29.69
N ARG A 471 28.23 18.32 -30.34
CA ARG A 471 28.05 19.64 -29.71
C ARG A 471 26.59 19.89 -29.30
N LYS A 472 25.59 19.44 -30.09
CA LYS A 472 24.15 19.49 -29.74
C LYS A 472 23.83 18.53 -28.63
N ALA A 473 24.41 17.31 -28.61
CA ALA A 473 24.24 16.35 -27.56
C ALA A 473 24.81 16.85 -26.22
N ALA A 474 26.05 17.39 -26.25
CA ALA A 474 26.70 17.95 -25.07
C ALA A 474 25.93 19.16 -24.49
N LYS A 475 25.40 20.04 -25.33
CA LYS A 475 24.59 21.19 -24.89
C LYS A 475 23.29 20.80 -24.23
N ARG A 476 22.69 19.65 -24.61
CA ARG A 476 21.49 19.09 -23.96
C ARG A 476 21.80 18.26 -22.72
N ALA A 477 22.97 17.62 -22.68
CA ALA A 477 23.42 16.86 -21.53
C ALA A 477 23.59 17.74 -20.28
N TYR A 478 23.97 19.00 -20.45
CA TYR A 478 24.20 19.91 -19.33
C TYR A 478 22.93 20.26 -18.53
N PRO A 479 21.80 20.73 -19.13
CA PRO A 479 20.56 20.93 -18.39
C PRO A 479 19.99 19.64 -17.79
N ALA A 480 20.10 18.51 -18.51
CA ALA A 480 19.68 17.22 -17.99
C ALA A 480 20.51 16.76 -16.77
N GLY A 481 21.84 16.99 -16.82
CA GLY A 481 22.73 16.71 -15.70
C GLY A 481 22.42 17.52 -14.45
N ILE A 482 22.11 18.82 -14.61
CA ILE A 482 21.68 19.66 -13.49
C ILE A 482 20.35 19.17 -12.89
N PHE A 483 19.39 18.83 -13.75
CA PHE A 483 18.13 18.25 -13.27
C PHE A 483 18.36 16.97 -12.47
N LEU A 484 19.19 16.06 -12.98
CA LEU A 484 19.54 14.80 -12.29
C LEU A 484 20.25 15.06 -10.97
N LEU A 485 21.17 16.02 -10.92
CA LEU A 485 21.86 16.39 -9.67
C LEU A 485 20.85 16.88 -8.62
N VAL A 486 19.96 17.81 -9.00
CA VAL A 486 18.96 18.35 -8.07
C VAL A 486 17.96 17.27 -7.65
N ALA A 487 17.57 16.38 -8.56
CA ALA A 487 16.71 15.24 -8.24
C ALA A 487 17.39 14.26 -7.27
N SER A 488 18.70 13.99 -7.46
CA SER A 488 19.49 13.15 -6.54
C SER A 488 19.59 13.78 -5.14
N ILE A 489 19.78 15.09 -5.04
CA ILE A 489 19.75 15.79 -3.74
C ILE A 489 18.37 15.63 -3.09
N GLY A 490 17.29 15.76 -3.86
CA GLY A 490 15.93 15.54 -3.38
C GLY A 490 15.72 14.12 -2.83
N ILE A 491 16.24 13.10 -3.50
CA ILE A 491 16.20 11.71 -3.03
C ILE A 491 17.02 11.55 -1.73
N LEU A 492 18.20 12.15 -1.66
CA LEU A 492 19.02 12.13 -0.43
C LEU A 492 18.29 12.79 0.74
N VAL A 493 17.57 13.89 0.52
CA VAL A 493 16.75 14.54 1.55
C VAL A 493 15.64 13.59 2.03
N LEU A 494 14.96 12.90 1.12
CA LEU A 494 13.91 11.93 1.48
C LEU A 494 14.47 10.71 2.25
N SER A 495 15.70 10.31 1.94
CA SER A 495 16.38 9.16 2.56
C SER A 495 16.98 9.47 3.91
N TRP A 496 17.08 10.75 4.28
CA TRP A 496 17.78 11.13 5.51
C TRP A 496 16.98 10.69 6.73
N LYS A 497 17.57 9.78 7.52
CA LYS A 497 17.07 9.33 8.82
C LYS A 497 18.07 9.66 9.91
N SER A 498 17.59 10.16 11.02
CA SER A 498 18.42 10.40 12.21
C SER A 498 18.47 9.11 13.03
N GLY A 499 19.49 8.30 12.85
CA GLY A 499 19.68 7.02 13.56
C GLY A 499 20.76 7.12 14.63
N LYS A 500 20.68 8.08 15.56
CA LYS A 500 21.71 8.31 16.59
C LYS A 500 21.42 7.68 17.94
N GLU A 501 20.24 7.09 18.13
CA GLU A 501 19.77 6.57 19.42
C GLU A 501 19.41 5.11 19.30
N LEU A 502 19.69 4.33 20.36
CA LEU A 502 19.14 3.01 20.52
C LEU A 502 17.61 3.12 20.58
N ARG A 503 16.93 2.33 19.77
CA ARG A 503 15.46 2.29 19.74
C ARG A 503 14.98 0.86 19.92
N ILE A 504 14.17 0.65 20.93
CA ILE A 504 13.46 -0.60 21.19
C ILE A 504 12.00 -0.34 20.85
N THR A 505 11.43 -1.12 19.94
CA THR A 505 10.02 -1.00 19.56
C THR A 505 9.32 -2.32 19.76
N CYS A 506 8.40 -2.35 20.71
CA CYS A 506 7.47 -3.46 20.90
C CYS A 506 6.23 -3.23 20.02
N LEU A 507 6.02 -4.12 19.06
CA LEU A 507 4.92 -4.03 18.10
C LEU A 507 3.60 -4.53 18.71
N ASP A 508 2.50 -3.83 18.46
CA ASP A 508 1.16 -4.37 18.72
C ASP A 508 0.83 -5.44 17.67
N ILE A 509 1.14 -6.66 17.97
CA ILE A 509 0.81 -7.82 17.15
C ILE A 509 -0.35 -8.66 17.70
N GLY A 510 -1.04 -8.17 18.71
CA GLY A 510 -2.10 -8.88 19.44
C GLY A 510 -1.52 -9.74 20.54
N GLN A 511 -2.01 -10.98 20.69
CA GLN A 511 -1.46 -11.93 21.65
C GLN A 511 -0.20 -12.56 21.06
N GLY A 512 0.96 -12.16 21.59
CA GLY A 512 2.29 -12.60 21.15
C GLY A 512 3.34 -11.52 21.26
N ASP A 513 4.56 -11.80 20.85
CA ASP A 513 5.71 -10.90 20.95
C ASP A 513 6.27 -10.51 19.57
N GLY A 514 6.68 -9.26 19.45
CA GLY A 514 7.41 -8.75 18.29
C GLY A 514 8.19 -7.49 18.65
N ILE A 515 9.52 -7.60 18.70
CA ILE A 515 10.38 -6.53 19.17
C ILE A 515 11.43 -6.23 18.10
N VAL A 516 11.52 -4.96 17.72
CA VAL A 516 12.56 -4.48 16.79
C VAL A 516 13.54 -3.60 17.54
N LEU A 517 14.81 -3.92 17.42
CA LEU A 517 15.95 -3.18 17.99
C LEU A 517 16.67 -2.45 16.85
N GLU A 518 16.74 -1.13 16.91
CA GLU A 518 17.54 -0.31 15.99
C GLU A 518 18.78 0.20 16.75
N ILE A 519 19.96 -0.30 16.39
CA ILE A 519 21.22 -0.02 17.08
C ILE A 519 22.04 0.95 16.23
N PRO A 520 22.44 2.11 16.76
CA PRO A 520 23.31 3.06 16.04
C PRO A 520 24.63 2.41 15.64
N GLY A 521 24.93 2.37 14.33
CA GLY A 521 26.12 1.74 13.79
C GLY A 521 26.16 0.20 13.86
N GLY A 522 25.14 -0.44 14.46
CA GLY A 522 25.01 -1.89 14.60
C GLY A 522 23.90 -2.51 13.76
N GLY A 523 23.02 -1.69 13.15
CA GLY A 523 21.92 -2.15 12.30
C GLY A 523 20.64 -2.49 13.05
N ALA A 524 19.82 -3.38 12.49
CA ALA A 524 18.53 -3.77 13.02
C ALA A 524 18.51 -5.24 13.45
N PHE A 525 17.89 -5.51 14.60
CA PHE A 525 17.62 -6.85 15.12
C PHE A 525 16.13 -7.03 15.36
N LEU A 526 15.67 -8.24 15.14
CA LEU A 526 14.32 -8.66 15.45
C LEU A 526 14.37 -9.70 16.57
N MET A 527 13.63 -9.50 17.64
CA MET A 527 13.46 -10.49 18.69
C MET A 527 12.00 -10.91 18.72
N ASP A 528 11.76 -12.15 18.37
CA ASP A 528 10.44 -12.73 18.13
C ASP A 528 9.57 -11.89 17.15
N CYS A 529 8.64 -12.51 16.53
CA CYS A 529 7.49 -11.86 15.87
C CYS A 529 6.46 -12.93 15.57
N GLY A 530 5.44 -13.03 16.39
CA GLY A 530 4.37 -13.99 16.18
C GLY A 530 3.10 -13.58 16.90
N SER A 531 1.98 -14.16 16.47
CA SER A 531 0.68 -13.92 17.11
C SER A 531 -0.19 -15.18 17.09
N SER A 532 -0.85 -15.46 18.20
CA SER A 532 -1.82 -16.55 18.30
C SER A 532 -3.21 -16.15 17.79
N ASN A 533 -3.55 -14.85 17.80
CA ASN A 533 -4.87 -14.33 17.43
C ASN A 533 -4.92 -13.49 16.16
N LYS A 534 -3.78 -13.00 15.64
CA LYS A 534 -3.69 -12.34 14.33
C LYS A 534 -3.02 -13.27 13.30
N LYS A 535 -3.45 -13.18 12.05
CA LYS A 535 -2.84 -13.90 10.92
C LYS A 535 -2.01 -12.92 10.07
N ASN A 536 -1.04 -13.46 9.34
CA ASN A 536 -0.20 -12.69 8.40
C ASN A 536 0.48 -11.50 9.09
N THR A 537 1.07 -11.77 10.25
CA THR A 537 1.70 -10.77 11.12
C THR A 537 2.90 -10.10 10.46
N ALA A 538 3.70 -10.86 9.67
CA ALA A 538 4.79 -10.27 8.92
C ALA A 538 4.27 -9.27 7.87
N GLN A 539 3.24 -9.64 7.12
CA GLN A 539 2.71 -8.81 6.04
C GLN A 539 2.06 -7.52 6.54
N TYR A 540 1.28 -7.58 7.63
CA TYR A 540 0.42 -6.48 8.05
C TYR A 540 0.97 -5.64 9.19
N GLN A 541 1.92 -6.16 10.00
CA GLN A 541 2.52 -5.46 11.13
C GLN A 541 4.03 -5.26 10.94
N LEU A 542 4.81 -6.35 10.81
CA LEU A 542 6.27 -6.28 10.80
C LEU A 542 6.83 -5.57 9.55
N LEU A 543 6.50 -6.03 8.35
CA LEU A 543 7.02 -5.45 7.11
C LEU A 543 6.63 -3.97 6.94
N PRO A 544 5.37 -3.54 7.22
CA PRO A 544 5.03 -2.13 7.22
C PRO A 544 5.86 -1.30 8.20
N TYR A 545 6.11 -1.82 9.42
CA TYR A 545 6.97 -1.15 10.39
C TYR A 545 8.40 -1.00 9.87
N LEU A 546 9.05 -2.09 9.46
CA LEU A 546 10.41 -2.07 8.94
C LEU A 546 10.56 -1.13 7.76
N LYS A 547 9.64 -1.20 6.80
CA LYS A 547 9.59 -0.28 5.66
C LYS A 547 9.38 1.16 6.09
N SER A 548 8.56 1.43 7.10
CA SER A 548 8.33 2.77 7.62
C SER A 548 9.59 3.39 8.19
N ARG A 549 10.43 2.56 8.82
CA ARG A 549 11.72 2.97 9.37
C ARG A 549 12.84 3.08 8.33
N GLY A 550 12.60 2.59 7.11
CA GLY A 550 13.64 2.52 6.07
C GLY A 550 14.63 1.39 6.29
N ILE A 551 14.25 0.39 7.08
CA ILE A 551 15.05 -0.81 7.33
C ILE A 551 14.82 -1.76 6.16
N SER A 552 15.86 -2.04 5.41
CA SER A 552 15.88 -3.01 4.30
C SER A 552 16.66 -4.26 4.62
N HIS A 553 17.44 -4.24 5.72
CA HIS A 553 18.34 -5.28 6.12
C HIS A 553 18.26 -5.52 7.63
N ILE A 554 18.13 -6.78 8.03
CA ILE A 554 18.07 -7.24 9.42
C ILE A 554 19.34 -8.02 9.71
N ASN A 555 20.17 -7.52 10.65
CA ASN A 555 21.44 -8.17 10.98
C ASN A 555 21.25 -9.49 11.74
N GLY A 556 20.20 -9.58 12.55
CA GLY A 556 19.89 -10.82 13.25
C GLY A 556 18.43 -10.93 13.64
N ILE A 557 17.92 -12.13 13.54
CA ILE A 557 16.61 -12.53 14.04
C ILE A 557 16.87 -13.49 15.20
N MET A 558 16.47 -13.10 16.41
CA MET A 558 16.55 -13.92 17.62
C MET A 558 15.19 -14.49 17.95
N ILE A 559 15.11 -15.77 18.22
CA ILE A 559 13.88 -16.45 18.61
C ILE A 559 14.04 -16.97 20.04
N SER A 560 13.18 -16.48 20.92
CA SER A 560 13.18 -16.91 22.32
C SER A 560 12.81 -18.40 22.46
N HIS A 561 11.72 -18.81 21.82
CA HIS A 561 11.24 -20.19 21.77
C HIS A 561 10.30 -20.39 20.58
N THR A 562 9.76 -21.60 20.41
CA THR A 562 9.10 -21.98 19.16
C THR A 562 7.57 -21.94 19.18
N ASP A 563 6.96 -21.31 20.16
CA ASP A 563 5.50 -21.17 20.18
C ASP A 563 5.00 -20.21 19.11
N LYS A 564 3.79 -20.45 18.65
CA LYS A 564 3.21 -19.75 17.49
C LYS A 564 3.17 -18.24 17.65
N ASP A 565 2.95 -17.75 18.85
CA ASP A 565 2.88 -16.33 19.19
C ASP A 565 4.25 -15.65 19.28
N HIS A 566 5.33 -16.39 19.03
CA HIS A 566 6.69 -15.87 18.90
C HIS A 566 7.25 -16.03 17.48
N ILE A 567 6.84 -17.07 16.74
CA ILE A 567 7.48 -17.42 15.47
C ILE A 567 6.61 -17.24 14.22
N SER A 568 5.27 -17.12 14.33
CA SER A 568 4.40 -17.19 13.16
C SER A 568 4.68 -16.10 12.12
N GLY A 569 5.01 -14.89 12.54
CA GLY A 569 5.40 -13.80 11.65
C GLY A 569 6.83 -13.97 11.11
N ILE A 570 7.74 -14.55 11.89
CA ILE A 570 9.10 -14.84 11.41
C ILE A 570 9.06 -15.90 10.31
N MET A 571 8.31 -16.99 10.50
CA MET A 571 8.14 -18.02 9.47
C MET A 571 7.59 -17.42 8.17
N GLU A 572 6.56 -16.57 8.27
CA GLU A 572 5.98 -15.85 7.12
C GLU A 572 7.03 -14.93 6.45
N LEU A 573 7.85 -14.21 7.23
CA LEU A 573 8.91 -13.36 6.70
C LEU A 573 9.96 -14.18 5.94
N LEU A 574 10.42 -15.28 6.52
CA LEU A 574 11.42 -16.17 5.93
C LEU A 574 10.88 -16.82 4.64
N GLU A 575 9.61 -17.21 4.60
CA GLU A 575 8.96 -17.68 3.38
C GLU A 575 8.94 -16.60 2.30
N PHE A 576 8.58 -15.36 2.64
CA PHE A 576 8.59 -14.23 1.69
C PHE A 576 10.00 -13.95 1.16
N MET A 577 11.01 -14.00 1.99
CA MET A 577 12.40 -13.82 1.59
C MET A 577 12.85 -14.95 0.64
N GLY A 578 12.64 -16.21 1.01
CA GLY A 578 13.00 -17.37 0.22
C GLY A 578 12.30 -17.44 -1.15
N GLN A 579 11.07 -16.93 -1.24
CA GLN A 579 10.30 -16.88 -2.48
C GLN A 579 10.52 -15.60 -3.30
N GLY A 580 11.31 -14.63 -2.80
CA GLY A 580 11.52 -13.33 -3.44
C GLY A 580 10.25 -12.48 -3.49
N LEU A 581 9.41 -12.54 -2.43
CA LEU A 581 8.18 -11.76 -2.28
C LEU A 581 8.39 -10.46 -1.49
N THR A 582 9.58 -10.25 -0.99
CA THR A 582 10.04 -9.03 -0.31
C THR A 582 11.47 -8.71 -0.74
N SER A 583 11.84 -7.44 -0.66
CA SER A 583 13.22 -6.96 -0.83
C SER A 583 13.96 -6.85 0.51
N MET A 584 13.36 -7.38 1.58
CA MET A 584 14.03 -7.49 2.87
C MET A 584 15.10 -8.57 2.82
N GLU A 585 16.23 -8.29 3.44
CA GLU A 585 17.34 -9.22 3.61
C GLU A 585 17.61 -9.40 5.10
N ALA A 586 18.07 -10.59 5.49
CA ALA A 586 18.52 -10.85 6.85
C ALA A 586 19.76 -11.74 6.83
N ASP A 587 20.72 -11.47 7.75
CA ASP A 587 22.00 -12.19 7.76
C ASP A 587 21.94 -13.48 8.58
N THR A 588 21.31 -13.41 9.77
CA THR A 588 21.49 -14.43 10.78
C THR A 588 20.18 -14.76 11.50
N LEU A 589 19.90 -16.04 11.67
CA LEU A 589 18.89 -16.57 12.58
C LEU A 589 19.59 -17.14 13.81
N ILE A 590 19.19 -16.68 14.99
CA ILE A 590 19.76 -17.10 16.30
C ILE A 590 18.66 -17.82 17.05
N LEU A 591 18.93 -19.07 17.41
CA LEU A 591 18.00 -20.00 18.07
C LEU A 591 18.59 -20.50 19.38
N PRO A 592 17.76 -20.89 20.39
CA PRO A 592 18.26 -21.59 21.56
C PRO A 592 18.87 -22.94 21.18
N ASP A 593 19.97 -23.33 21.82
CA ASP A 593 20.59 -24.64 21.61
C ASP A 593 19.88 -25.70 22.47
N TRP A 594 19.15 -26.59 21.80
CA TRP A 594 18.38 -27.67 22.43
C TRP A 594 18.83 -29.04 21.90
N GLU A 595 19.01 -30.02 22.76
CA GLU A 595 19.39 -31.39 22.33
C GLU A 595 18.27 -32.10 21.53
N LYS A 596 17.00 -31.86 21.88
CA LYS A 596 15.82 -32.49 21.26
C LYS A 596 14.79 -31.45 20.81
N PRO A 597 15.14 -30.57 19.86
CA PRO A 597 14.24 -29.51 19.47
C PRO A 597 12.96 -30.04 18.80
N PRO A 598 11.81 -29.36 18.95
CA PRO A 598 10.57 -29.72 18.29
C PRO A 598 10.67 -29.62 16.75
N GLU A 599 9.75 -30.29 16.04
CA GLU A 599 9.79 -30.34 14.55
C GLU A 599 9.76 -28.96 13.87
N VAL A 600 9.04 -28.01 14.46
CA VAL A 600 8.95 -26.64 13.94
C VAL A 600 10.30 -25.93 13.93
N TYR A 601 11.19 -26.25 14.85
CA TYR A 601 12.55 -25.74 14.92
C TYR A 601 13.36 -26.09 13.64
N ARG A 602 13.24 -27.32 13.16
CA ARG A 602 13.86 -27.77 11.90
C ARG A 602 13.26 -27.05 10.69
N THR A 603 11.96 -26.76 10.76
CA THR A 603 11.30 -25.99 9.70
C THR A 603 11.82 -24.55 9.64
N LEU A 604 12.04 -23.89 10.80
CA LEU A 604 12.65 -22.56 10.87
C LEU A 604 14.06 -22.54 10.26
N ILE A 605 14.91 -23.51 10.60
CA ILE A 605 16.26 -23.64 10.03
C ILE A 605 16.18 -23.72 8.51
N ARG A 606 15.35 -24.62 7.99
CA ARG A 606 15.19 -24.82 6.54
C ARG A 606 14.69 -23.55 5.83
N LEU A 607 13.76 -22.82 6.44
CA LEU A 607 13.26 -21.56 5.88
C LEU A 607 14.35 -20.49 5.87
N ALA A 608 15.14 -20.38 6.93
CA ALA A 608 16.27 -19.44 7.02
C ALA A 608 17.35 -19.76 5.99
N GLU A 609 17.72 -21.04 5.84
CA GLU A 609 18.68 -21.48 4.82
C GLU A 609 18.17 -21.18 3.39
N ASN A 610 16.89 -21.40 3.12
CA ASN A 610 16.26 -21.06 1.85
C ASN A 610 16.25 -19.54 1.59
N ALA A 611 16.21 -18.73 2.66
CA ALA A 611 16.33 -17.29 2.59
C ALA A 611 17.79 -16.80 2.51
N GLY A 612 18.77 -17.71 2.54
CA GLY A 612 20.21 -17.39 2.44
C GLY A 612 20.83 -16.93 3.76
N MET A 613 20.20 -17.18 4.90
CA MET A 613 20.66 -16.78 6.22
C MET A 613 21.60 -17.82 6.84
N ASN A 614 22.51 -17.33 7.69
CA ASN A 614 23.26 -18.19 8.59
C ASN A 614 22.41 -18.54 9.81
N VAL A 615 22.56 -19.75 10.33
CA VAL A 615 21.86 -20.18 11.57
C VAL A 615 22.86 -20.43 12.67
N PHE A 616 22.65 -19.80 13.82
CA PHE A 616 23.44 -20.03 15.02
C PHE A 616 22.55 -20.52 16.15
N GLN A 617 23.06 -21.50 16.90
CA GLN A 617 22.46 -21.99 18.12
C GLN A 617 23.24 -21.42 19.28
N VAL A 618 22.57 -20.94 20.33
CA VAL A 618 23.19 -20.27 21.46
C VAL A 618 22.70 -20.83 22.78
N GLU A 619 23.62 -20.87 23.76
CA GLU A 619 23.40 -21.31 25.12
C GLU A 619 23.87 -20.25 26.12
N SER A 620 23.54 -20.43 27.36
CA SER A 620 23.97 -19.56 28.45
C SER A 620 25.49 -19.39 28.52
N GLY A 621 25.92 -18.13 28.59
CA GLY A 621 27.31 -17.73 28.56
C GLY A 621 27.84 -17.31 27.20
N ASN A 622 27.09 -17.58 26.10
CA ASN A 622 27.42 -17.02 24.81
C ASN A 622 27.17 -15.51 24.82
N SER A 623 27.98 -14.79 24.08
CA SER A 623 27.81 -13.34 23.88
C SER A 623 28.35 -12.91 22.53
N PHE A 624 27.75 -11.85 21.97
CA PHE A 624 28.24 -11.23 20.75
C PHE A 624 28.02 -9.72 20.80
N ARG A 625 28.70 -8.99 19.91
CA ARG A 625 28.62 -7.53 19.82
C ARG A 625 28.26 -7.07 18.42
N MET A 626 27.44 -6.02 18.35
CA MET A 626 27.10 -5.33 17.11
C MET A 626 27.16 -3.81 17.34
N GLY A 627 28.13 -3.17 16.70
CA GLY A 627 28.44 -1.78 17.02
C GLY A 627 28.85 -1.61 18.51
N GLU A 628 28.20 -0.70 19.20
CA GLU A 628 28.38 -0.49 20.64
C GLU A 628 27.50 -1.40 21.52
N ALA A 629 26.56 -2.16 20.91
CA ALA A 629 25.67 -3.02 21.67
C ALA A 629 26.27 -4.41 21.91
N GLY A 630 26.19 -4.89 23.15
CA GLY A 630 26.53 -6.24 23.57
C GLY A 630 25.25 -7.04 23.86
N PHE A 631 25.22 -8.27 23.39
CA PHE A 631 24.15 -9.24 23.68
C PHE A 631 24.73 -10.37 24.52
N HIS A 632 24.13 -10.62 25.66
CA HIS A 632 24.54 -11.69 26.59
C HIS A 632 23.40 -12.68 26.75
N ILE A 633 23.66 -13.94 26.43
CA ILE A 633 22.68 -15.01 26.53
C ILE A 633 22.72 -15.57 27.94
N LEU A 634 21.60 -15.44 28.66
CA LEU A 634 21.46 -15.90 30.04
C LEU A 634 20.83 -17.30 30.14
N ALA A 635 19.98 -17.66 29.18
CA ALA A 635 19.35 -18.98 29.00
C ALA A 635 19.24 -19.29 27.50
N PRO A 636 19.11 -20.58 27.07
CA PRO A 636 18.94 -21.78 27.89
C PRO A 636 20.23 -22.25 28.54
N ALA A 637 20.12 -23.19 29.47
CA ALA A 637 21.28 -23.90 30.04
C ALA A 637 21.98 -24.78 28.97
N LYS A 638 23.22 -25.20 29.22
CA LYS A 638 24.03 -25.97 28.24
C LYS A 638 23.44 -27.32 27.85
N ASP A 639 22.66 -27.93 28.73
CA ASP A 639 22.08 -29.26 28.61
C ASP A 639 20.55 -29.20 28.49
N ALA A 640 20.03 -28.10 27.98
CA ALA A 640 18.60 -27.92 27.76
C ALA A 640 18.08 -28.92 26.72
N LEU A 641 16.99 -29.62 27.05
CA LEU A 641 16.44 -30.63 26.16
C LEU A 641 15.51 -30.08 25.10
N GLY A 642 14.85 -28.93 25.34
CA GLY A 642 13.79 -28.39 24.51
C GLY A 642 12.42 -29.08 24.70
N GLU A 643 12.25 -29.73 25.87
CA GLU A 643 10.99 -30.39 26.22
C GLU A 643 9.95 -29.38 26.73
N ASP A 644 10.38 -28.39 27.53
CA ASP A 644 9.58 -27.23 27.93
C ASP A 644 10.15 -25.97 27.24
N VAL A 645 9.60 -25.64 26.09
CA VAL A 645 10.12 -24.54 25.24
C VAL A 645 10.05 -23.17 25.90
N ASN A 646 9.13 -22.98 26.88
CA ASN A 646 9.01 -21.73 27.64
C ASN A 646 10.08 -21.61 28.71
N GLU A 647 10.28 -22.66 29.50
CA GLU A 647 11.25 -22.68 30.60
C GLU A 647 12.71 -22.78 30.07
N GLU A 648 12.89 -23.43 28.92
CA GLU A 648 14.19 -23.60 28.27
C GLU A 648 14.38 -22.59 27.10
N GLY A 649 13.57 -21.52 27.06
CA GLY A 649 13.64 -20.44 26.08
C GLY A 649 14.87 -19.56 26.24
N MET A 650 15.18 -18.81 25.19
CA MET A 650 16.31 -17.89 25.20
C MET A 650 15.97 -16.61 25.99
N VAL A 651 16.81 -16.28 26.97
CA VAL A 651 16.79 -15.02 27.72
C VAL A 651 18.02 -14.22 27.34
N VAL A 652 17.82 -12.97 26.93
CA VAL A 652 18.88 -12.10 26.40
C VAL A 652 18.96 -10.80 27.20
N GLU A 653 20.18 -10.45 27.66
CA GLU A 653 20.50 -9.12 28.18
C GLU A 653 21.18 -8.31 27.06
N LEU A 654 20.64 -7.14 26.78
CA LEU A 654 21.21 -6.14 25.86
C LEU A 654 21.92 -5.07 26.69
N GLU A 655 23.19 -4.85 26.41
CA GLU A 655 23.98 -3.77 27.01
C GLU A 655 24.36 -2.75 25.90
N TYR A 656 24.02 -1.49 26.10
CA TYR A 656 24.36 -0.40 25.19
C TYR A 656 24.77 0.83 25.99
N ARG A 657 26.07 1.10 26.08
CA ARG A 657 26.64 2.14 26.99
C ARG A 657 26.19 1.90 28.42
N ASP A 658 25.47 2.83 29.01
CA ASP A 658 24.93 2.72 30.36
C ASP A 658 23.56 2.07 30.44
N PHE A 659 22.91 1.81 29.27
CA PHE A 659 21.60 1.20 29.18
C PHE A 659 21.67 -0.32 29.20
N ARG A 660 20.75 -0.96 29.94
CA ARG A 660 20.54 -2.41 29.96
C ARG A 660 19.10 -2.75 29.73
N GLY A 661 18.84 -3.70 28.81
CA GLY A 661 17.52 -4.24 28.53
C GLY A 661 17.51 -5.75 28.71
N LEU A 662 16.48 -6.28 29.37
CA LEU A 662 16.29 -7.72 29.56
C LEU A 662 15.07 -8.21 28.81
N PHE A 663 15.27 -9.23 27.98
CA PHE A 663 14.26 -9.88 27.16
C PHE A 663 14.14 -11.33 27.59
N THR A 664 13.00 -11.68 28.18
CA THR A 664 12.80 -12.98 28.87
C THR A 664 12.00 -13.99 28.04
N GLY A 665 11.51 -13.61 26.84
CA GLY A 665 10.57 -14.45 26.12
C GLY A 665 9.38 -14.81 26.99
N ASP A 666 9.05 -16.10 27.08
CA ASP A 666 7.98 -16.63 27.94
C ASP A 666 8.50 -17.40 29.17
N ALA A 667 9.71 -17.04 29.60
CA ALA A 667 10.31 -17.62 30.80
C ALA A 667 9.38 -17.51 32.01
N GLY A 668 9.15 -18.64 32.69
CA GLY A 668 8.39 -18.73 33.91
C GLY A 668 9.29 -18.64 35.14
N GLU A 669 8.69 -18.80 36.34
CA GLU A 669 9.37 -18.70 37.61
C GLU A 669 10.62 -19.62 37.74
N PRO A 670 10.61 -20.90 37.27
CA PRO A 670 11.78 -21.78 37.30
C PRO A 670 12.96 -21.20 36.49
N ALA A 671 12.72 -20.74 35.26
CA ALA A 671 13.73 -20.14 34.39
C ALA A 671 14.27 -18.84 34.99
N GLU A 672 13.40 -17.98 35.53
CA GLU A 672 13.77 -16.73 36.20
C GLU A 672 14.70 -17.01 37.40
N LYS A 673 14.39 -18.00 38.21
CA LYS A 673 15.23 -18.40 39.36
C LYS A 673 16.59 -18.96 38.94
N ALA A 674 16.65 -19.69 37.84
CA ALA A 674 17.91 -20.24 37.32
C ALA A 674 18.93 -19.20 36.91
N ILE A 675 18.48 -17.99 36.52
CA ILE A 675 19.37 -16.91 36.07
C ILE A 675 19.63 -15.83 37.13
N LEU A 676 18.99 -15.88 38.31
CA LEU A 676 19.08 -14.85 39.37
C LEU A 676 20.51 -14.39 39.66
N ASN A 677 21.46 -15.33 39.79
CA ASN A 677 22.87 -15.02 40.13
C ASN A 677 23.62 -14.27 39.04
N ARG A 678 23.04 -14.11 37.84
CA ARG A 678 23.66 -13.42 36.69
C ARG A 678 22.98 -12.11 36.39
N LEU A 679 21.80 -11.87 37.01
CA LEU A 679 21.02 -10.64 36.78
C LEU A 679 21.61 -9.45 37.48
N ARG A 680 21.46 -8.29 36.85
CA ARG A 680 21.78 -6.96 37.38
C ARG A 680 20.54 -6.08 37.26
N ASP A 681 20.60 -4.89 37.84
CA ASP A 681 19.59 -3.85 37.61
C ASP A 681 19.52 -3.55 36.11
N VAL A 682 18.31 -3.40 35.56
CA VAL A 682 18.08 -3.08 34.14
C VAL A 682 17.17 -1.87 33.99
N ASP A 683 17.34 -1.12 32.90
CA ASP A 683 16.47 0.02 32.58
C ASP A 683 15.17 -0.45 31.94
N PHE A 684 15.21 -1.54 31.18
CA PHE A 684 14.09 -2.07 30.41
C PHE A 684 13.90 -3.56 30.63
N LEU A 685 12.65 -3.99 30.89
CA LEU A 685 12.26 -5.38 31.01
C LEU A 685 11.10 -5.67 30.03
N LYS A 686 11.28 -6.65 29.11
CA LYS A 686 10.16 -7.35 28.49
C LYS A 686 9.68 -8.41 29.48
N VAL A 687 8.48 -8.19 29.99
CA VAL A 687 7.87 -9.10 31.00
C VAL A 687 7.59 -10.46 30.40
N GLY A 688 8.01 -11.52 31.08
CA GLY A 688 7.88 -12.90 30.64
C GLY A 688 6.42 -13.35 30.50
N HIS A 689 6.18 -14.26 29.55
CA HIS A 689 4.94 -15.00 29.33
C HIS A 689 3.69 -14.10 29.34
N HIS A 690 3.79 -12.96 28.63
CA HIS A 690 2.71 -11.97 28.44
C HIS A 690 2.09 -11.46 29.77
N GLY A 691 2.87 -11.45 30.85
CA GLY A 691 2.41 -11.09 32.19
C GLY A 691 1.60 -12.19 32.89
N SER A 692 1.87 -13.43 32.57
CA SER A 692 1.27 -14.60 33.24
C SER A 692 1.53 -14.58 34.75
N ARG A 693 0.60 -15.08 35.51
CA ARG A 693 0.77 -15.27 36.96
C ARG A 693 1.90 -16.26 37.35
N TYR A 694 2.42 -16.99 36.38
CA TYR A 694 3.49 -18.00 36.58
C TYR A 694 4.87 -17.43 36.17
N SER A 695 4.96 -16.14 35.85
CA SER A 695 6.19 -15.42 35.56
C SER A 695 6.31 -14.20 36.48
N SER A 696 7.46 -13.54 36.42
CA SER A 696 7.76 -12.34 37.18
C SER A 696 7.69 -12.54 38.70
N CYS A 697 8.39 -13.59 39.17
CA CYS A 697 8.46 -13.88 40.59
C CYS A 697 9.11 -12.75 41.39
N ARG A 698 8.80 -12.66 42.68
CA ARG A 698 9.22 -11.53 43.52
C ARG A 698 10.74 -11.39 43.57
N GLU A 699 11.45 -12.48 43.73
CA GLU A 699 12.91 -12.54 43.80
C GLU A 699 13.54 -12.02 42.53
N PHE A 700 12.95 -12.34 41.36
CA PHE A 700 13.38 -11.84 40.05
C PHE A 700 13.16 -10.33 39.95
N LEU A 701 11.98 -9.82 40.27
CA LEU A 701 11.68 -8.40 40.20
C LEU A 701 12.50 -7.57 41.19
N ASP A 702 12.74 -8.09 42.40
CA ASP A 702 13.59 -7.44 43.40
C ASP A 702 15.07 -7.36 42.96
N GLN A 703 15.54 -8.26 42.07
CA GLN A 703 16.87 -8.26 41.49
C GLN A 703 16.98 -7.36 40.28
N VAL A 704 16.01 -7.44 39.36
CA VAL A 704 16.02 -6.75 38.05
C VAL A 704 15.74 -5.25 38.19
N LYS A 705 14.84 -4.83 39.09
CA LYS A 705 14.46 -3.44 39.39
C LYS A 705 14.27 -2.55 38.16
N ALA A 706 13.61 -3.06 37.14
CA ALA A 706 13.44 -2.37 35.86
C ALA A 706 12.75 -1.01 36.02
N GLU A 707 13.30 0.03 35.37
CA GLU A 707 12.67 1.35 35.31
C GLU A 707 11.42 1.34 34.43
N VAL A 708 11.46 0.58 33.32
CA VAL A 708 10.38 0.42 32.36
C VAL A 708 10.12 -1.07 32.13
N ALA A 709 8.89 -1.52 32.34
CA ALA A 709 8.46 -2.88 32.02
C ALA A 709 7.36 -2.87 30.96
N VAL A 710 7.50 -3.71 29.94
CA VAL A 710 6.52 -3.84 28.84
C VAL A 710 5.89 -5.22 28.87
N ILE A 711 4.55 -5.24 28.81
CA ILE A 711 3.74 -6.45 28.70
C ILE A 711 3.08 -6.43 27.32
N SER A 712 3.34 -7.46 26.52
CA SER A 712 2.69 -7.67 25.22
C SER A 712 1.52 -8.63 25.39
N CYS A 713 0.30 -8.11 25.35
CA CYS A 713 -0.92 -8.92 25.48
C CYS A 713 -2.08 -8.34 24.69
N SER A 714 -3.18 -9.11 24.48
CA SER A 714 -4.38 -8.69 23.73
C SER A 714 -5.56 -8.34 24.63
#